data_ed172c159aadef5fc66dce2daa7c2d96
#
_entry.id   ed172c159aadef5fc66dce2daa7c2d96
#
_cell.length_a   1.000
_cell.length_b   1.000
_cell.length_c   1.000
_cell.angle_alpha   90.00
_cell.angle_beta   90.00
_cell.angle_gamma   90.00
#
_symmetry.space_group_name_H-M   'P 1'
#
loop_
_entity.id
_entity.type
_entity.pdbx_description
1 polymer ?
#
loop_
_entity_poly.entity_id
_entity_poly.type
_entity_poly.pdbx_seq_one_letter_code
_entity_poly.pdbx_strand_id
1 'polypeptide(L)'
;MDITQLKGVGAVTANNLNRLSVYTVEDLVKLYPRDYDVYEEPVFISSIDDDTEIAAIEGTVVGSPDIYGNGRLKMLSVIIKDSEGGAIKCVWYNMLFLKASLRIGTHYVFRGKVNHKKDSYILEQPQMYTMARYNEVKGQLMPIYPLTKGLSNKTVVKAVTQALDKYKIGLEKEYIPEYIREKYNLAEHNYAMVNIHFPQSMDDYIIARHRLAFEEFFLFVLATLNMKASNERIPNSYVIPDNVKTREFINQLPFKLTHAQLRTWEEVKNNMSGKHLTSRLIQGDVGSGKTIVAVLAHMNTAFAGYQGAMMVPTEVLARQQYESIRNMFANAGIDINVGLLTGSMTQSARRKVYDDIKNGTIDIVVGTHALIQEKVEYNNLALVITDEQHRFGVNQRKQLSDKGNNPHIIVMSATPIPRTLAIILYGDLDISIIDEMPSDRLAIKNCVVDDSYRPKAYAFIKKQVSEGRQCYVICPMVEDSENIEAENVIDYTDKLRAELKGVRIEYLHGKMRPVDKNEIMERFASGMIDVLVSTTVIEVGVNVPNSTVMMVENAERFGLAQLHQLRGRVGRGKYQSYCIFVTGNKSKKIKDRLDILQYSNDGFKIAEEDLKQRGPGDFFGVRQSGDFDFGIADVFTDAKTLKEASDAAKEMMDSGFDIEDGANTYLKEKVDDYTRKCLEKINL
;
A
#
# COMPACT_ATOMS: atom_id res chain seq x y z
N MET A 1 21.55 24.70 -5.13
CA MET A 1 21.70 25.83 -6.11
C MET A 1 20.32 26.25 -6.56
N ASP A 2 20.00 27.58 -6.60
CA ASP A 2 18.68 28.05 -7.05
C ASP A 2 18.45 27.74 -8.55
N ILE A 3 17.25 27.26 -8.91
CA ILE A 3 16.94 26.77 -10.26
C ILE A 3 16.94 27.89 -11.32
N THR A 4 16.75 29.14 -10.91
CA THR A 4 16.77 30.32 -11.82
C THR A 4 18.18 30.64 -12.34
N GLN A 5 19.25 30.03 -11.79
CA GLN A 5 20.61 30.17 -12.27
C GLN A 5 20.88 29.38 -13.57
N LEU A 6 19.97 28.49 -13.97
CA LEU A 6 20.05 27.75 -15.22
C LEU A 6 19.64 28.63 -16.39
N LYS A 7 20.44 28.61 -17.47
CA LYS A 7 20.11 29.38 -18.67
C LYS A 7 18.84 28.92 -19.32
N GLY A 8 17.85 29.82 -19.45
CA GLY A 8 16.54 29.54 -20.02
C GLY A 8 15.46 29.20 -18.98
N VAL A 9 15.82 29.22 -17.68
CA VAL A 9 14.87 29.08 -16.57
C VAL A 9 14.63 30.48 -15.96
N GLY A 10 13.66 31.20 -16.49
CA GLY A 10 13.18 32.46 -15.90
C GLY A 10 12.12 32.25 -14.83
N ALA A 11 11.66 33.32 -14.18
CA ALA A 11 10.68 33.26 -13.09
C ALA A 11 9.41 32.45 -13.42
N VAL A 12 8.88 32.55 -14.65
CA VAL A 12 7.70 31.79 -15.08
C VAL A 12 7.98 30.29 -15.14
N THR A 13 9.15 29.92 -15.71
CA THR A 13 9.55 28.51 -15.80
C THR A 13 9.83 27.93 -14.41
N ALA A 14 10.50 28.70 -13.54
CA ALA A 14 10.74 28.31 -12.16
C ALA A 14 9.42 28.07 -11.39
N ASN A 15 8.44 28.97 -11.52
CA ASN A 15 7.12 28.78 -10.92
C ASN A 15 6.40 27.52 -11.43
N ASN A 16 6.58 27.17 -12.71
CA ASN A 16 6.02 25.93 -13.25
C ASN A 16 6.73 24.69 -12.72
N LEU A 17 8.04 24.73 -12.51
CA LEU A 17 8.84 23.68 -11.91
C LEU A 17 8.52 23.52 -10.41
N ASN A 18 8.29 24.63 -9.69
CA ASN A 18 7.88 24.60 -8.28
C ASN A 18 6.56 23.85 -8.05
N ARG A 19 5.66 23.82 -9.05
CA ARG A 19 4.44 22.99 -8.99
C ARG A 19 4.71 21.48 -9.04
N LEU A 20 5.92 21.11 -9.47
CA LEU A 20 6.44 19.73 -9.43
C LEU A 20 7.35 19.51 -8.22
N SER A 21 7.31 20.41 -7.22
CA SER A 21 8.19 20.39 -6.04
C SER A 21 9.69 20.53 -6.37
N VAL A 22 10.03 21.11 -7.52
CA VAL A 22 11.40 21.36 -7.96
C VAL A 22 11.75 22.82 -7.69
N TYR A 23 12.53 23.08 -6.65
CA TYR A 23 12.93 24.43 -6.20
C TYR A 23 14.41 24.71 -6.46
N THR A 24 15.22 23.68 -6.43
CA THR A 24 16.67 23.73 -6.60
C THR A 24 17.13 22.93 -7.82
N VAL A 25 18.39 23.11 -8.22
CA VAL A 25 18.98 22.33 -9.31
C VAL A 25 19.17 20.87 -8.89
N GLU A 26 19.40 20.63 -7.60
CA GLU A 26 19.47 19.31 -7.00
C GLU A 26 18.12 18.57 -7.10
N ASP A 27 17.00 19.29 -6.85
CA ASP A 27 15.64 18.72 -7.04
C ASP A 27 15.39 18.40 -8.52
N LEU A 28 15.88 19.25 -9.43
CA LEU A 28 15.71 19.04 -10.87
C LEU A 28 16.39 17.75 -11.36
N VAL A 29 17.58 17.44 -10.87
CA VAL A 29 18.31 16.22 -11.25
C VAL A 29 17.64 14.97 -10.63
N LYS A 30 16.89 15.12 -9.56
CA LYS A 30 16.06 14.06 -8.97
C LYS A 30 14.67 13.94 -9.59
N LEU A 31 14.30 14.85 -10.50
CA LEU A 31 13.10 14.71 -11.30
C LEU A 31 13.38 13.71 -12.43
N TYR A 32 13.23 12.44 -12.15
CA TYR A 32 13.49 11.38 -13.13
C TYR A 32 12.48 11.39 -14.28
N PRO A 33 12.87 10.98 -15.50
CA PRO A 33 11.95 10.77 -16.60
C PRO A 33 10.87 9.73 -16.22
N ARG A 34 9.60 10.01 -16.58
CA ARG A 34 8.51 9.06 -16.41
C ARG A 34 8.47 7.99 -17.50
N ASP A 35 9.07 8.29 -18.65
CA ASP A 35 9.06 7.44 -19.84
C ASP A 35 10.13 7.91 -20.82
N TYR A 36 10.38 7.15 -21.88
CA TYR A 36 11.32 7.50 -22.94
C TYR A 36 10.65 7.35 -24.30
N ASP A 37 10.86 8.37 -25.12
CA ASP A 37 10.47 8.35 -26.54
C ASP A 37 11.58 7.67 -27.35
N VAL A 38 11.31 6.49 -27.90
CA VAL A 38 12.26 5.71 -28.67
C VAL A 38 12.17 6.09 -30.14
N TYR A 39 13.28 6.54 -30.73
CA TYR A 39 13.35 6.84 -32.16
C TYR A 39 13.71 5.59 -32.92
N GLU A 40 12.70 4.84 -33.31
CA GLU A 40 12.83 3.57 -34.05
C GLU A 40 13.24 3.76 -35.51
N GLU A 41 13.62 2.65 -36.17
CA GLU A 41 13.83 2.66 -37.63
C GLU A 41 12.56 3.10 -38.37
N PRO A 42 12.67 3.89 -39.44
CA PRO A 42 11.52 4.18 -40.28
C PRO A 42 10.90 2.89 -40.84
N VAL A 43 9.58 2.80 -40.74
CA VAL A 43 8.80 1.67 -41.22
C VAL A 43 8.10 1.97 -42.55
N PHE A 44 7.78 0.93 -43.30
CA PHE A 44 6.93 1.07 -44.48
C PHE A 44 5.46 1.27 -44.08
N ILE A 45 4.75 2.04 -44.87
CA ILE A 45 3.32 2.33 -44.63
C ILE A 45 2.50 1.04 -44.63
N SER A 46 2.90 0.03 -45.39
CA SER A 46 2.28 -1.28 -45.46
C SER A 46 2.37 -2.09 -44.17
N SER A 47 3.34 -1.80 -43.29
CA SER A 47 3.55 -2.49 -42.01
C SER A 47 2.79 -1.86 -40.84
N ILE A 48 2.07 -0.75 -41.04
CA ILE A 48 1.29 -0.07 -40.02
C ILE A 48 0.00 -0.87 -39.77
N ASP A 49 -0.27 -1.17 -38.52
CA ASP A 49 -1.45 -1.91 -38.04
C ASP A 49 -2.20 -1.15 -36.93
N ASP A 50 -3.24 -1.74 -36.40
CA ASP A 50 -4.10 -1.15 -35.36
C ASP A 50 -3.39 -1.00 -34.00
N ASP A 51 -2.30 -1.72 -33.77
CA ASP A 51 -1.49 -1.67 -32.54
C ASP A 51 -0.38 -0.61 -32.63
N THR A 52 -0.17 -0.03 -33.81
CA THR A 52 0.88 0.99 -34.05
C THR A 52 0.44 2.34 -33.54
N GLU A 53 0.96 2.79 -32.40
CA GLU A 53 0.62 4.11 -31.83
C GLU A 53 1.43 5.26 -32.44
N ILE A 54 2.72 5.07 -32.66
CA ILE A 54 3.67 6.05 -33.24
C ILE A 54 4.41 5.35 -34.38
N ALA A 55 4.60 6.05 -35.50
CA ALA A 55 5.42 5.56 -36.59
C ALA A 55 6.35 6.66 -37.09
N ALA A 56 7.56 6.25 -37.48
CA ALA A 56 8.46 7.02 -38.33
C ALA A 56 8.38 6.49 -39.76
N ILE A 57 8.09 7.33 -40.72
CA ILE A 57 7.91 6.97 -42.11
C ILE A 57 8.88 7.80 -42.95
N GLU A 58 9.77 7.13 -43.65
CA GLU A 58 10.58 7.78 -44.71
C GLU A 58 9.73 7.94 -45.96
N GLY A 59 9.45 9.18 -46.35
CA GLY A 59 8.53 9.41 -47.46
C GLY A 59 8.75 10.68 -48.23
N THR A 60 8.26 10.63 -49.48
CA THR A 60 8.28 11.77 -50.42
C THR A 60 6.91 12.43 -50.50
N VAL A 61 6.84 13.72 -50.43
CA VAL A 61 5.60 14.51 -50.63
C VAL A 61 5.13 14.37 -52.07
N VAL A 62 3.94 13.83 -52.28
CA VAL A 62 3.36 13.57 -53.61
C VAL A 62 2.20 14.46 -53.97
N GLY A 63 1.64 15.20 -53.03
CA GLY A 63 0.49 16.11 -53.25
C GLY A 63 0.77 17.53 -52.78
N SER A 64 0.03 18.52 -53.34
CA SER A 64 0.07 19.86 -52.79
C SER A 64 -0.53 19.90 -51.39
N PRO A 65 0.05 20.69 -50.45
CA PRO A 65 -0.52 20.83 -49.12
C PRO A 65 -1.89 21.51 -49.15
N ASP A 66 -2.93 20.82 -48.63
CA ASP A 66 -4.27 21.31 -48.52
C ASP A 66 -4.53 21.94 -47.16
N ILE A 67 -5.30 23.05 -47.13
CA ILE A 67 -5.66 23.71 -45.88
C ILE A 67 -7.18 23.62 -45.74
N TYR A 68 -7.62 23.07 -44.59
CA TYR A 68 -9.03 22.96 -44.24
C TYR A 68 -9.31 23.69 -42.93
N GLY A 69 -10.59 23.97 -42.68
CA GLY A 69 -11.10 24.50 -41.44
C GLY A 69 -11.47 25.98 -41.46
N ASN A 70 -12.51 26.34 -40.70
CA ASN A 70 -13.01 27.70 -40.51
C ASN A 70 -12.76 28.17 -39.08
N GLY A 71 -12.28 29.40 -38.91
CA GLY A 71 -12.13 30.01 -37.60
C GLY A 71 -10.84 29.67 -36.85
N ARG A 72 -10.97 29.25 -35.59
CA ARG A 72 -9.81 29.04 -34.68
C ARG A 72 -8.96 27.79 -34.94
N LEU A 73 -9.51 26.79 -35.62
CA LEU A 73 -8.78 25.55 -35.92
C LEU A 73 -8.52 25.46 -37.44
N LYS A 74 -7.28 25.59 -37.84
CA LYS A 74 -6.83 25.38 -39.22
C LYS A 74 -6.03 24.11 -39.31
N MET A 75 -6.33 23.26 -40.28
CA MET A 75 -5.71 21.97 -40.52
C MET A 75 -4.95 22.00 -41.84
N LEU A 76 -3.66 21.71 -41.77
CA LEU A 76 -2.80 21.50 -42.95
C LEU A 76 -2.66 19.98 -43.16
N SER A 77 -2.84 19.52 -44.40
CA SER A 77 -2.63 18.09 -44.71
C SER A 77 -1.85 17.90 -46.01
N VAL A 78 -1.13 16.82 -46.08
CA VAL A 78 -0.37 16.41 -47.28
C VAL A 78 -0.33 14.89 -47.37
N ILE A 79 -0.21 14.34 -48.58
CA ILE A 79 0.00 12.92 -48.81
C ILE A 79 1.49 12.69 -49.05
N ILE A 80 2.07 11.71 -48.34
CA ILE A 80 3.43 11.21 -48.56
C ILE A 80 3.36 9.77 -49.09
N LYS A 81 4.35 9.38 -49.86
CA LYS A 81 4.59 8.00 -50.31
C LYS A 81 5.94 7.51 -49.87
N ASP A 82 6.01 6.26 -49.44
CA ASP A 82 7.25 5.55 -49.18
C ASP A 82 7.84 4.93 -50.47
N SER A 83 8.99 4.26 -50.34
CA SER A 83 9.69 3.63 -51.45
C SER A 83 9.00 2.39 -52.01
N GLU A 84 8.09 1.75 -51.23
CA GLU A 84 7.26 0.60 -51.69
C GLU A 84 5.95 1.05 -52.37
N GLY A 85 5.68 2.37 -52.42
CA GLY A 85 4.50 2.95 -53.05
C GLY A 85 3.30 3.05 -52.14
N GLY A 86 3.42 2.72 -50.84
CA GLY A 86 2.43 2.98 -49.81
C GLY A 86 2.18 4.48 -49.67
N ALA A 87 0.93 4.89 -49.39
CA ALA A 87 0.55 6.29 -49.22
C ALA A 87 -0.17 6.52 -47.91
N ILE A 88 0.22 7.57 -47.17
CA ILE A 88 -0.42 7.98 -45.92
C ILE A 88 -0.62 9.48 -45.90
N LYS A 89 -1.71 9.90 -45.23
CA LYS A 89 -2.02 11.33 -45.05
C LYS A 89 -1.44 11.83 -43.75
N CYS A 90 -0.57 12.85 -43.84
CA CYS A 90 -0.05 13.60 -42.70
C CYS A 90 -0.95 14.82 -42.43
N VAL A 91 -1.23 15.08 -41.14
CA VAL A 91 -2.15 16.17 -40.74
C VAL A 91 -1.53 17.00 -39.60
N TRP A 92 -1.53 18.32 -39.73
CA TRP A 92 -1.07 19.27 -38.69
C TRP A 92 -2.19 20.26 -38.34
N TYR A 93 -2.34 20.55 -37.07
CA TYR A 93 -3.31 21.54 -36.58
C TYR A 93 -2.58 22.83 -36.21
N ASN A 94 -3.06 23.96 -36.76
CA ASN A 94 -2.54 25.31 -36.53
C ASN A 94 -1.04 25.52 -36.87
N MET A 95 -0.46 24.68 -37.73
CA MET A 95 0.96 24.74 -38.17
C MET A 95 1.11 25.11 -39.65
N LEU A 96 0.43 26.17 -40.11
CA LEU A 96 0.40 26.58 -41.52
C LEU A 96 1.76 26.99 -42.07
N PHE A 97 2.71 27.37 -41.21
CA PHE A 97 4.09 27.73 -41.60
C PHE A 97 4.85 26.54 -42.24
N LEU A 98 4.45 25.30 -41.95
CA LEU A 98 5.06 24.11 -42.54
C LEU A 98 4.77 23.99 -44.04
N LYS A 99 3.77 24.69 -44.59
CA LYS A 99 3.39 24.66 -45.99
C LYS A 99 4.58 24.98 -46.91
N ALA A 100 5.45 25.91 -46.50
CA ALA A 100 6.64 26.29 -47.27
C ALA A 100 7.67 25.14 -47.41
N SER A 101 7.75 24.25 -46.45
CA SER A 101 8.65 23.11 -46.42
C SER A 101 8.08 21.87 -47.10
N LEU A 102 6.76 21.76 -47.22
CA LEU A 102 6.04 20.60 -47.80
C LEU A 102 5.84 20.80 -49.35
N ARG A 103 6.95 20.87 -50.11
CA ARG A 103 6.86 20.95 -51.57
C ARG A 103 6.82 19.55 -52.20
N ILE A 104 6.07 19.40 -53.29
CA ILE A 104 6.05 18.15 -54.05
C ILE A 104 7.49 17.73 -54.40
N GLY A 105 7.83 16.48 -54.17
CA GLY A 105 9.16 15.92 -54.39
C GLY A 105 10.13 16.08 -53.21
N THR A 106 9.78 16.81 -52.15
CA THR A 106 10.64 16.87 -50.95
C THR A 106 10.56 15.57 -50.16
N HIS A 107 11.71 15.14 -49.64
CA HIS A 107 11.90 13.88 -48.96
C HIS A 107 12.31 14.09 -47.48
N TYR A 108 11.55 13.47 -46.55
CA TYR A 108 11.75 13.59 -45.13
C TYR A 108 11.41 12.29 -44.41
N VAL A 109 11.88 12.15 -43.17
CA VAL A 109 11.28 11.21 -42.21
C VAL A 109 10.19 11.94 -41.44
N PHE A 110 8.96 11.43 -41.49
CA PHE A 110 7.80 11.92 -40.81
C PHE A 110 7.53 11.04 -39.61
N ARG A 111 7.69 11.53 -38.39
CA ARG A 111 7.43 10.77 -37.17
C ARG A 111 6.27 11.39 -36.39
N GLY A 112 5.22 10.62 -36.18
CA GLY A 112 4.02 11.11 -35.52
C GLY A 112 3.10 10.01 -35.03
N LYS A 113 2.00 10.41 -34.40
CA LYS A 113 0.98 9.49 -33.91
C LYS A 113 0.18 8.94 -35.08
N VAL A 114 -0.03 7.62 -35.07
CA VAL A 114 -0.87 6.93 -36.03
C VAL A 114 -2.30 6.90 -35.49
N ASN A 115 -3.25 7.37 -36.30
CA ASN A 115 -4.68 7.27 -35.99
C ASN A 115 -5.42 6.55 -37.11
N HIS A 116 -6.26 5.61 -36.73
CA HIS A 116 -7.14 4.88 -37.64
C HIS A 116 -8.41 5.68 -37.90
N LYS A 117 -8.72 5.96 -39.18
CA LYS A 117 -9.98 6.57 -39.60
C LYS A 117 -10.68 5.73 -40.65
N LYS A 118 -11.76 5.06 -40.25
CA LYS A 118 -12.54 4.14 -41.09
C LYS A 118 -11.66 3.06 -41.73
N ASP A 119 -11.24 3.23 -42.98
CA ASP A 119 -10.46 2.22 -43.74
C ASP A 119 -9.02 2.72 -44.05
N SER A 120 -8.50 3.75 -43.38
CA SER A 120 -7.18 4.30 -43.64
C SER A 120 -6.49 4.83 -42.39
N TYR A 121 -5.16 4.72 -42.35
CA TYR A 121 -4.33 5.35 -41.33
C TYR A 121 -3.98 6.79 -41.70
N ILE A 122 -3.89 7.64 -40.70
CA ILE A 122 -3.37 9.00 -40.83
C ILE A 122 -2.25 9.22 -39.81
N LEU A 123 -1.25 10.02 -40.19
CA LEU A 123 -0.16 10.41 -39.32
C LEU A 123 -0.48 11.81 -38.76
N GLU A 124 -0.77 11.91 -37.45
CA GLU A 124 -1.13 13.16 -36.80
C GLU A 124 0.08 13.89 -36.24
N GLN A 125 0.13 15.21 -36.52
CA GLN A 125 1.15 16.12 -36.00
C GLN A 125 2.58 15.62 -36.19
N PRO A 126 2.96 14.98 -37.34
CA PRO A 126 4.29 14.41 -37.45
C PRO A 126 5.37 15.50 -37.39
N GLN A 127 6.43 15.19 -36.68
CA GLN A 127 7.67 15.93 -36.75
C GLN A 127 8.40 15.55 -38.06
N MET A 128 9.04 16.52 -38.66
CA MET A 128 9.75 16.34 -39.94
C MET A 128 11.24 16.41 -39.70
N TYR A 129 11.94 15.38 -40.17
CA TYR A 129 13.38 15.29 -40.06
C TYR A 129 14.01 15.10 -41.46
N THR A 130 15.15 15.71 -41.71
CA THR A 130 16.00 15.25 -42.81
C THR A 130 16.59 13.89 -42.45
N MET A 131 16.92 13.06 -43.42
CA MET A 131 17.52 11.75 -43.17
C MET A 131 18.78 11.83 -42.29
N ALA A 132 19.64 12.81 -42.60
CA ALA A 132 20.88 13.02 -41.81
C ALA A 132 20.51 13.27 -40.33
N ARG A 133 19.53 14.15 -40.07
CA ARG A 133 19.13 14.49 -38.72
C ARG A 133 18.41 13.36 -38.00
N TYR A 134 17.60 12.54 -38.72
CA TYR A 134 16.95 11.39 -38.12
C TYR A 134 17.95 10.31 -37.74
N ASN A 135 18.96 10.07 -38.58
CA ASN A 135 20.04 9.13 -38.30
C ASN A 135 20.90 9.51 -37.08
N GLU A 136 20.98 10.80 -36.72
CA GLU A 136 21.64 11.24 -35.49
C GLU A 136 20.87 10.91 -34.21
N VAL A 137 19.56 10.84 -34.31
CA VAL A 137 18.67 10.60 -33.13
C VAL A 137 18.08 9.17 -33.11
N LYS A 138 18.21 8.45 -34.19
CA LYS A 138 17.72 7.06 -34.33
C LYS A 138 18.37 6.13 -33.28
N GLY A 139 17.57 5.34 -32.64
CA GLY A 139 18.00 4.44 -31.55
C GLY A 139 18.21 5.11 -30.20
N GLN A 140 18.13 6.47 -30.13
CA GLN A 140 18.24 7.16 -28.84
C GLN A 140 16.93 7.12 -28.07
N LEU A 141 17.06 6.99 -26.75
CA LEU A 141 15.97 7.11 -25.79
C LEU A 141 15.89 8.56 -25.30
N MET A 142 14.89 9.30 -25.79
CA MET A 142 14.69 10.69 -25.41
C MET A 142 13.80 10.77 -24.17
N PRO A 143 14.28 11.36 -23.05
CA PRO A 143 13.53 11.37 -21.80
C PRO A 143 12.23 12.19 -21.90
N ILE A 144 11.14 11.65 -21.34
CA ILE A 144 9.87 12.33 -21.17
C ILE A 144 9.69 12.61 -19.68
N TYR A 145 9.76 13.87 -19.30
CA TYR A 145 9.61 14.30 -17.91
C TYR A 145 8.14 14.53 -17.51
N PRO A 146 7.81 14.48 -16.22
CA PRO A 146 6.56 15.05 -15.71
C PRO A 146 6.46 16.53 -16.07
N LEU A 147 5.29 16.97 -16.53
CA LEU A 147 5.07 18.34 -17.00
C LEU A 147 3.86 18.99 -16.33
N THR A 148 3.91 20.30 -16.16
CA THR A 148 2.78 21.15 -15.76
C THR A 148 2.37 22.09 -16.87
N LYS A 149 1.18 22.68 -16.77
CA LYS A 149 0.70 23.64 -17.76
C LYS A 149 1.70 24.80 -17.95
N GLY A 150 2.17 24.97 -19.19
CA GLY A 150 3.15 26.01 -19.55
C GLY A 150 4.64 25.57 -19.44
N LEU A 151 4.92 24.31 -19.08
CA LEU A 151 6.25 23.73 -19.09
C LEU A 151 6.40 22.76 -20.28
N SER A 152 7.44 22.89 -21.08
CA SER A 152 7.72 21.97 -22.19
C SER A 152 8.81 20.97 -21.83
N ASN A 153 8.71 19.74 -22.35
CA ASN A 153 9.73 18.70 -22.15
C ASN A 153 11.13 19.17 -22.59
N LYS A 154 11.20 19.87 -23.73
CA LYS A 154 12.44 20.46 -24.25
C LYS A 154 13.10 21.44 -23.28
N THR A 155 12.32 22.18 -22.50
CA THR A 155 12.84 23.10 -21.47
C THR A 155 13.44 22.31 -20.32
N VAL A 156 12.77 21.27 -19.86
CA VAL A 156 13.26 20.41 -18.78
C VAL A 156 14.53 19.68 -19.21
N VAL A 157 14.53 19.04 -20.38
CA VAL A 157 15.70 18.36 -20.95
C VAL A 157 16.91 19.30 -20.97
N LYS A 158 16.77 20.53 -21.49
CA LYS A 158 17.87 21.50 -21.53
C LYS A 158 18.35 21.90 -20.13
N ALA A 159 17.46 22.05 -19.18
CA ALA A 159 17.80 22.41 -17.81
C ALA A 159 18.57 21.26 -17.13
N VAL A 160 18.11 20.00 -17.26
CA VAL A 160 18.79 18.80 -16.73
C VAL A 160 20.18 18.62 -17.39
N THR A 161 20.29 18.77 -18.71
CA THR A 161 21.59 18.70 -19.40
C THR A 161 22.57 19.73 -18.81
N GLN A 162 22.12 20.99 -18.61
CA GLN A 162 22.97 21.99 -17.98
C GLN A 162 23.38 21.63 -16.54
N ALA A 163 22.45 21.07 -15.76
CA ALA A 163 22.71 20.66 -14.39
C ALA A 163 23.80 19.59 -14.32
N LEU A 164 23.69 18.56 -15.15
CA LEU A 164 24.65 17.44 -15.19
C LEU A 164 25.99 17.84 -15.81
N ASP A 165 26.00 18.44 -17.03
CA ASP A 165 27.22 18.66 -17.78
C ASP A 165 28.02 19.84 -17.25
N LYS A 166 27.36 20.98 -17.02
CA LYS A 166 28.03 22.22 -16.68
C LYS A 166 28.26 22.35 -15.16
N TYR A 167 27.26 22.04 -14.37
CA TYR A 167 27.33 22.24 -12.93
C TYR A 167 27.67 20.98 -12.15
N LYS A 168 27.71 19.81 -12.80
CA LYS A 168 28.01 18.50 -12.21
C LYS A 168 27.12 18.17 -10.99
N ILE A 169 25.91 18.73 -10.94
CA ILE A 169 24.94 18.46 -9.87
C ILE A 169 24.44 17.02 -9.98
N GLY A 170 24.32 16.36 -8.85
CA GLY A 170 23.92 14.94 -8.76
C GLY A 170 25.06 13.97 -9.06
N LEU A 171 26.23 14.45 -9.46
CA LEU A 171 27.44 13.63 -9.59
C LEU A 171 28.21 13.68 -8.26
N GLU A 172 28.39 12.54 -7.67
CA GLU A 172 28.89 12.41 -6.30
C GLU A 172 29.96 11.32 -6.20
N LYS A 173 30.71 11.33 -5.11
CA LYS A 173 31.63 10.24 -4.80
C LYS A 173 30.83 8.96 -4.52
N GLU A 174 31.28 7.83 -5.06
CA GLU A 174 30.69 6.52 -4.76
C GLU A 174 30.76 6.22 -3.25
N TYR A 175 29.64 5.77 -2.67
CA TYR A 175 29.54 5.49 -1.24
C TYR A 175 29.03 4.08 -0.93
N ILE A 176 28.49 3.36 -1.91
CA ILE A 176 28.21 1.94 -1.74
C ILE A 176 29.52 1.17 -1.87
N PRO A 177 29.92 0.38 -0.85
CA PRO A 177 31.16 -0.38 -0.88
C PRO A 177 31.30 -1.28 -2.10
N GLU A 178 32.53 -1.44 -2.58
CA GLU A 178 32.83 -2.18 -3.81
C GLU A 178 32.32 -3.62 -3.74
N TYR A 179 32.51 -4.31 -2.61
CA TYR A 179 32.05 -5.69 -2.45
C TYR A 179 30.52 -5.84 -2.60
N ILE A 180 29.74 -4.83 -2.20
CA ILE A 180 28.28 -4.82 -2.41
C ILE A 180 27.98 -4.59 -3.89
N ARG A 181 28.66 -3.63 -4.53
CA ARG A 181 28.47 -3.34 -5.95
C ARG A 181 28.80 -4.56 -6.82
N GLU A 182 29.89 -5.25 -6.56
CA GLU A 182 30.27 -6.47 -7.26
C GLU A 182 29.23 -7.60 -7.03
N LYS A 183 28.85 -7.84 -5.77
CA LYS A 183 27.92 -8.91 -5.40
C LYS A 183 26.56 -8.78 -6.08
N TYR A 184 26.06 -7.55 -6.19
CA TYR A 184 24.72 -7.26 -6.75
C TYR A 184 24.77 -6.67 -8.16
N ASN A 185 25.95 -6.68 -8.80
CA ASN A 185 26.18 -6.17 -10.15
C ASN A 185 25.66 -4.74 -10.34
N LEU A 186 26.02 -3.84 -9.45
CA LEU A 186 25.60 -2.44 -9.46
C LEU A 186 26.57 -1.57 -10.23
N ALA A 187 26.05 -0.75 -11.11
CA ALA A 187 26.83 0.28 -11.77
C ALA A 187 27.36 1.35 -10.78
N GLU A 188 28.32 2.12 -11.19
CA GLU A 188 28.80 3.29 -10.45
C GLU A 188 27.74 4.40 -10.44
N HIS A 189 27.65 5.16 -9.34
CA HIS A 189 26.60 6.17 -9.12
C HIS A 189 26.49 7.19 -10.27
N ASN A 190 27.63 7.76 -10.70
CA ASN A 190 27.64 8.81 -11.73
C ASN A 190 27.22 8.26 -13.10
N TYR A 191 27.62 7.03 -13.42
CA TYR A 191 27.11 6.34 -14.60
C TYR A 191 25.58 6.20 -14.55
N ALA A 192 25.03 5.78 -13.42
CA ALA A 192 23.60 5.61 -13.28
C ALA A 192 22.85 6.95 -13.37
N MET A 193 23.37 8.01 -12.73
CA MET A 193 22.76 9.35 -12.79
C MET A 193 22.74 9.94 -14.18
N VAL A 194 23.76 9.73 -14.97
CA VAL A 194 23.79 10.22 -16.37
C VAL A 194 22.84 9.39 -17.24
N ASN A 195 22.91 8.06 -17.12
CA ASN A 195 22.16 7.17 -18.00
C ASN A 195 20.68 7.02 -17.63
N ILE A 196 20.24 7.40 -16.42
CA ILE A 196 18.81 7.52 -16.12
C ILE A 196 18.17 8.71 -16.84
N HIS A 197 18.92 9.76 -17.14
CA HIS A 197 18.41 10.91 -17.88
C HIS A 197 18.65 10.80 -19.39
N PHE A 198 19.80 10.28 -19.80
CA PHE A 198 20.24 10.23 -21.19
C PHE A 198 20.89 8.88 -21.52
N PRO A 199 20.12 7.77 -21.47
CA PRO A 199 20.65 6.44 -21.79
C PRO A 199 20.99 6.34 -23.28
N GLN A 200 22.09 5.65 -23.58
CA GLN A 200 22.50 5.38 -24.96
C GLN A 200 21.79 4.16 -25.54
N SER A 201 21.35 3.26 -24.67
CA SER A 201 20.63 2.03 -25.00
C SER A 201 19.59 1.68 -23.92
N MET A 202 18.67 0.74 -24.22
CA MET A 202 17.75 0.21 -23.23
C MET A 202 18.48 -0.51 -22.08
N ASP A 203 19.60 -1.15 -22.38
CA ASP A 203 20.43 -1.82 -21.36
C ASP A 203 21.02 -0.81 -20.37
N ASP A 204 21.54 0.33 -20.88
CA ASP A 204 22.05 1.41 -20.01
C ASP A 204 20.95 1.94 -19.07
N TYR A 205 19.74 2.11 -19.59
CA TYR A 205 18.58 2.50 -18.78
C TYR A 205 18.27 1.47 -17.68
N ILE A 206 18.22 0.18 -18.03
CA ILE A 206 17.94 -0.89 -17.08
C ILE A 206 18.99 -0.94 -15.97
N ILE A 207 20.29 -0.85 -16.35
CA ILE A 207 21.42 -0.85 -15.43
C ILE A 207 21.36 0.38 -14.51
N ALA A 208 21.12 1.57 -15.08
CA ALA A 208 21.02 2.81 -14.32
C ALA A 208 19.85 2.78 -13.33
N ARG A 209 18.68 2.34 -13.80
CA ARG A 209 17.48 2.23 -12.97
C ARG A 209 17.66 1.23 -11.82
N HIS A 210 18.24 0.07 -12.11
CA HIS A 210 18.53 -0.94 -11.06
C HIS A 210 19.45 -0.37 -9.98
N ARG A 211 20.54 0.34 -10.39
CA ARG A 211 21.45 0.97 -9.43
C ARG A 211 20.77 2.02 -8.55
N LEU A 212 19.99 2.91 -9.12
CA LEU A 212 19.35 3.99 -8.38
C LEU A 212 18.21 3.47 -7.48
N ALA A 213 17.43 2.49 -7.93
CA ALA A 213 16.42 1.85 -7.12
C ALA A 213 17.04 1.07 -5.94
N PHE A 214 18.14 0.34 -6.18
CA PHE A 214 18.90 -0.32 -5.11
C PHE A 214 19.41 0.69 -4.09
N GLU A 215 19.94 1.81 -4.55
CA GLU A 215 20.48 2.88 -3.69
C GLU A 215 19.40 3.47 -2.77
N GLU A 216 18.22 3.81 -3.30
CA GLU A 216 17.12 4.33 -2.50
C GLU A 216 16.67 3.31 -1.43
N PHE A 217 16.52 2.05 -1.79
CA PHE A 217 16.17 0.99 -0.82
C PHE A 217 17.27 0.73 0.19
N PHE A 218 18.52 0.72 -0.23
CA PHE A 218 19.67 0.48 0.64
C PHE A 218 19.80 1.57 1.71
N LEU A 219 19.71 2.84 1.32
CA LEU A 219 19.71 3.96 2.27
C LEU A 219 18.52 3.91 3.22
N PHE A 220 17.33 3.59 2.70
CA PHE A 220 16.14 3.44 3.53
C PHE A 220 16.31 2.33 4.59
N VAL A 221 16.75 1.15 4.16
CA VAL A 221 16.93 0.01 5.08
C VAL A 221 18.03 0.30 6.09
N LEU A 222 19.16 0.89 5.68
CA LEU A 222 20.23 1.30 6.60
C LEU A 222 19.74 2.32 7.61
N ALA A 223 18.99 3.35 7.19
CA ALA A 223 18.42 4.34 8.08
C ALA A 223 17.51 3.67 9.13
N THR A 224 16.66 2.75 8.68
CA THR A 224 15.75 2.01 9.54
C THR A 224 16.48 1.09 10.52
N LEU A 225 17.50 0.35 10.05
CA LEU A 225 18.32 -0.50 10.92
C LEU A 225 19.13 0.31 11.93
N ASN A 226 19.64 1.48 11.54
CA ASN A 226 20.36 2.37 12.45
C ASN A 226 19.43 2.95 13.53
N MET A 227 18.21 3.32 13.17
CA MET A 227 17.18 3.73 14.14
C MET A 227 16.84 2.59 15.10
N LYS A 228 16.66 1.37 14.57
CA LYS A 228 16.41 0.17 15.37
C LYS A 228 17.57 -0.08 16.35
N ALA A 229 18.81 -0.06 15.88
CA ALA A 229 20.00 -0.21 16.73
C ALA A 229 20.07 0.87 17.82
N SER A 230 19.63 2.09 17.52
CA SER A 230 19.52 3.16 18.51
C SER A 230 18.41 2.89 19.53
N ASN A 231 17.26 2.37 19.11
CA ASN A 231 16.17 1.95 20.00
C ASN A 231 16.54 0.72 20.85
N GLU A 232 17.27 -0.25 20.29
CA GLU A 232 17.79 -1.41 21.03
C GLU A 232 18.82 -1.02 22.11
N ARG A 233 19.35 0.22 22.11
CA ARG A 233 20.18 0.76 23.18
C ARG A 233 19.37 1.30 24.36
N ILE A 234 18.04 1.43 24.23
CA ILE A 234 17.17 1.85 25.34
C ILE A 234 17.11 0.68 26.35
N PRO A 235 17.56 0.90 27.60
CA PRO A 235 17.51 -0.15 28.61
C PRO A 235 16.06 -0.55 28.89
N ASN A 236 15.84 -1.85 29.10
CA ASN A 236 14.55 -2.36 29.55
C ASN A 236 14.25 -1.90 30.98
N SER A 237 13.30 -0.99 31.14
CA SER A 237 12.85 -0.50 32.45
C SER A 237 11.97 -1.52 33.18
N TYR A 238 11.42 -2.49 32.45
CA TYR A 238 10.44 -3.46 32.95
C TYR A 238 10.82 -4.88 32.51
N VAL A 239 11.72 -5.50 33.26
CA VAL A 239 12.07 -6.92 32.97
C VAL A 239 10.89 -7.82 33.35
N ILE A 240 10.28 -8.46 32.37
CA ILE A 240 9.12 -9.34 32.54
C ILE A 240 9.56 -10.78 32.33
N PRO A 241 9.82 -11.53 33.42
CA PRO A 241 10.31 -12.89 33.32
C PRO A 241 9.21 -13.86 32.88
N ASP A 242 9.62 -15.00 32.37
CA ASP A 242 8.71 -16.11 32.11
C ASP A 242 8.10 -16.63 33.44
N ASN A 243 6.79 -16.96 33.40
CA ASN A 243 6.07 -17.39 34.58
C ASN A 243 5.52 -18.83 34.43
N VAL A 244 5.68 -19.63 35.47
CA VAL A 244 5.17 -21.02 35.50
C VAL A 244 3.64 -21.05 35.30
N LYS A 245 2.90 -20.13 35.92
CA LYS A 245 1.44 -20.05 35.78
C LYS A 245 1.00 -19.79 34.33
N THR A 246 1.77 -19.05 33.55
CA THR A 246 1.48 -18.82 32.14
C THR A 246 1.69 -20.11 31.32
N ARG A 247 2.70 -20.93 31.65
CA ARG A 247 2.91 -22.25 31.00
C ARG A 247 1.78 -23.23 31.38
N GLU A 248 1.37 -23.23 32.65
CA GLU A 248 0.24 -24.04 33.10
C GLU A 248 -1.07 -23.63 32.41
N PHE A 249 -1.31 -22.31 32.24
CA PHE A 249 -2.46 -21.80 31.51
C PHE A 249 -2.50 -22.27 30.05
N ILE A 250 -1.34 -22.28 29.35
CA ILE A 250 -1.26 -22.80 27.97
C ILE A 250 -1.75 -24.26 27.91
N ASN A 251 -1.41 -25.08 28.92
CA ASN A 251 -1.84 -26.47 28.98
C ASN A 251 -3.34 -26.65 29.33
N GLN A 252 -3.95 -25.65 29.97
CA GLN A 252 -5.38 -25.65 30.35
C GLN A 252 -6.29 -25.06 29.26
N LEU A 253 -5.74 -24.49 28.20
CA LEU A 253 -6.54 -23.96 27.10
C LEU A 253 -7.40 -25.07 26.46
N PRO A 254 -8.65 -24.76 26.06
CA PRO A 254 -9.55 -25.74 25.43
C PRO A 254 -9.11 -26.13 24.00
N PHE A 255 -8.02 -25.56 23.51
CA PHE A 255 -7.40 -25.81 22.20
C PHE A 255 -5.88 -25.83 22.32
N LYS A 256 -5.22 -26.49 21.38
CA LYS A 256 -3.75 -26.48 21.31
C LYS A 256 -3.28 -25.28 20.49
N LEU A 257 -2.23 -24.62 20.97
CA LEU A 257 -1.57 -23.57 20.18
C LEU A 257 -0.87 -24.18 18.97
N THR A 258 -0.90 -23.44 17.84
CA THR A 258 -0.12 -23.84 16.66
C THR A 258 1.38 -23.64 16.87
N HIS A 259 2.21 -24.26 16.03
CA HIS A 259 3.66 -24.06 16.10
C HIS A 259 4.05 -22.59 15.87
N ALA A 260 3.37 -21.90 14.96
CA ALA A 260 3.59 -20.48 14.70
C ALA A 260 3.22 -19.60 15.90
N GLN A 261 2.11 -19.91 16.62
CA GLN A 261 1.75 -19.20 17.84
C GLN A 261 2.76 -19.42 18.97
N LEU A 262 3.22 -20.66 19.16
CA LEU A 262 4.24 -21.00 20.16
C LEU A 262 5.57 -20.33 19.84
N ARG A 263 6.01 -20.36 18.58
CA ARG A 263 7.22 -19.66 18.12
C ARG A 263 7.13 -18.17 18.42
N THR A 264 6.04 -17.53 18.01
CA THR A 264 5.80 -16.10 18.26
C THR A 264 5.77 -15.78 19.76
N TRP A 265 5.16 -16.64 20.57
CA TRP A 265 5.15 -16.48 22.02
C TRP A 265 6.57 -16.56 22.62
N GLU A 266 7.38 -17.52 22.19
CA GLU A 266 8.77 -17.64 22.64
C GLU A 266 9.59 -16.40 22.27
N GLU A 267 9.42 -15.86 21.07
CA GLU A 267 10.08 -14.63 20.64
C GLU A 267 9.67 -13.43 21.50
N VAL A 268 8.37 -13.23 21.75
CA VAL A 268 7.85 -12.16 22.60
C VAL A 268 8.36 -12.28 24.03
N LYS A 269 8.25 -13.47 24.62
CA LYS A 269 8.67 -13.76 25.98
C LYS A 269 10.17 -13.47 26.20
N ASN A 270 11.03 -13.94 25.28
CA ASN A 270 12.46 -13.74 25.35
C ASN A 270 12.83 -12.25 25.25
N ASN A 271 12.14 -11.49 24.39
CA ASN A 271 12.40 -10.06 24.28
C ASN A 271 11.96 -9.31 25.55
N MET A 272 10.76 -9.60 26.09
CA MET A 272 10.26 -8.93 27.31
C MET A 272 11.10 -9.22 28.55
N SER A 273 11.76 -10.39 28.62
CA SER A 273 12.72 -10.73 29.66
C SER A 273 14.15 -10.26 29.40
N GLY A 274 14.40 -9.72 28.23
CA GLY A 274 15.71 -9.28 27.76
C GLY A 274 16.19 -7.96 28.37
N LYS A 275 17.39 -7.53 27.97
CA LYS A 275 18.04 -6.30 28.47
C LYS A 275 17.53 -5.01 27.82
N HIS A 276 16.83 -5.14 26.70
CA HIS A 276 16.42 -4.02 25.84
C HIS A 276 14.90 -3.92 25.73
N LEU A 277 14.42 -2.74 25.40
CA LEU A 277 13.00 -2.47 25.19
C LEU A 277 12.47 -3.33 24.03
N THR A 278 11.32 -3.99 24.23
CA THR A 278 10.65 -4.76 23.18
C THR A 278 9.78 -3.83 22.34
N SER A 279 10.01 -3.82 21.04
CA SER A 279 9.13 -3.17 20.06
C SER A 279 8.87 -4.16 18.93
N ARG A 280 7.65 -4.77 18.86
CA ARG A 280 7.39 -5.93 18.01
C ARG A 280 6.06 -5.86 17.28
N LEU A 281 6.08 -6.22 15.98
CA LEU A 281 4.89 -6.45 15.16
C LEU A 281 4.56 -7.95 15.14
N ILE A 282 3.35 -8.33 15.56
CA ILE A 282 2.80 -9.66 15.37
C ILE A 282 1.85 -9.61 14.16
N GLN A 283 2.25 -10.24 13.09
CA GLN A 283 1.49 -10.31 11.85
C GLN A 283 0.90 -11.70 11.66
N GLY A 284 -0.32 -11.78 11.17
CA GLY A 284 -0.97 -13.05 10.85
C GLY A 284 -2.34 -12.82 10.27
N ASP A 285 -2.86 -13.80 9.54
CA ASP A 285 -4.17 -13.71 8.90
C ASP A 285 -5.32 -13.53 9.91
N VAL A 286 -6.48 -13.13 9.40
CA VAL A 286 -7.69 -13.02 10.21
C VAL A 286 -8.05 -14.38 10.81
N GLY A 287 -8.08 -14.45 12.16
CA GLY A 287 -8.35 -15.70 12.87
C GLY A 287 -7.17 -16.65 13.05
N SER A 288 -5.94 -16.20 12.78
CA SER A 288 -4.71 -16.96 13.11
C SER A 288 -4.42 -17.06 14.61
N GLY A 289 -5.21 -16.34 15.44
CA GLY A 289 -5.11 -16.40 16.90
C GLY A 289 -4.04 -15.48 17.50
N LYS A 290 -3.75 -14.33 16.89
CA LYS A 290 -2.84 -13.31 17.47
C LYS A 290 -3.17 -12.92 18.90
N THR A 291 -4.47 -12.82 19.21
CA THR A 291 -4.97 -12.42 20.52
C THR A 291 -4.47 -13.29 21.67
N ILE A 292 -4.28 -14.61 21.46
CA ILE A 292 -3.79 -15.47 22.53
C ILE A 292 -2.34 -15.12 22.93
N VAL A 293 -1.50 -14.75 21.96
CA VAL A 293 -0.14 -14.28 22.26
C VAL A 293 -0.16 -12.99 23.07
N ALA A 294 -1.08 -12.07 22.73
CA ALA A 294 -1.30 -10.84 23.51
C ALA A 294 -1.75 -11.14 24.95
N VAL A 295 -2.67 -12.10 25.12
CA VAL A 295 -3.12 -12.53 26.47
C VAL A 295 -1.98 -13.10 27.29
N LEU A 296 -1.14 -13.95 26.71
CA LEU A 296 0.03 -14.51 27.39
C LEU A 296 1.05 -13.44 27.79
N ALA A 297 1.27 -12.43 26.93
CA ALA A 297 2.14 -11.31 27.24
C ALA A 297 1.59 -10.46 28.39
N HIS A 298 0.30 -10.17 28.38
CA HIS A 298 -0.36 -9.47 29.49
C HIS A 298 -0.33 -10.26 30.79
N MET A 299 -0.50 -11.59 30.74
CA MET A 299 -0.38 -12.44 31.92
C MET A 299 1.00 -12.36 32.58
N ASN A 300 2.07 -12.50 31.79
CA ASN A 300 3.43 -12.38 32.32
C ASN A 300 3.67 -10.99 32.92
N THR A 301 3.14 -9.94 32.27
CA THR A 301 3.21 -8.55 32.76
C THR A 301 2.52 -8.40 34.12
N ALA A 302 1.30 -8.91 34.25
CA ALA A 302 0.55 -8.86 35.50
C ALA A 302 1.23 -9.68 36.62
N PHE A 303 1.73 -10.86 36.32
CA PHE A 303 2.47 -11.68 37.29
C PHE A 303 3.82 -11.08 37.71
N ALA A 304 4.38 -10.21 36.90
CA ALA A 304 5.57 -9.43 37.26
C ALA A 304 5.22 -8.18 38.12
N GLY A 305 3.93 -7.95 38.43
CA GLY A 305 3.46 -6.83 39.22
C GLY A 305 3.32 -5.51 38.44
N TYR A 306 3.24 -5.58 37.12
CA TYR A 306 3.10 -4.43 36.25
C TYR A 306 1.74 -4.39 35.54
N GLN A 307 1.40 -3.20 35.03
CA GLN A 307 0.17 -2.99 34.27
C GLN A 307 0.37 -3.16 32.76
N GLY A 308 -0.64 -3.70 32.08
CA GLY A 308 -0.73 -3.79 30.64
C GLY A 308 -1.94 -3.06 30.07
N ALA A 309 -1.77 -2.39 28.92
CA ALA A 309 -2.84 -1.73 28.18
C ALA A 309 -3.03 -2.35 26.80
N MET A 310 -4.27 -2.74 26.46
CA MET A 310 -4.65 -3.24 25.14
C MET A 310 -5.59 -2.26 24.46
N MET A 311 -5.11 -1.61 23.41
CA MET A 311 -5.88 -0.66 22.60
C MET A 311 -6.44 -1.33 21.36
N VAL A 312 -7.75 -1.18 21.14
CA VAL A 312 -8.47 -1.74 19.99
C VAL A 312 -9.31 -0.66 19.30
N PRO A 313 -9.63 -0.79 18.00
CA PRO A 313 -10.20 0.30 17.21
C PRO A 313 -11.64 0.67 17.56
N THR A 314 -12.42 -0.25 18.13
CA THR A 314 -13.84 0.01 18.40
C THR A 314 -14.27 -0.46 19.78
N GLU A 315 -15.33 0.16 20.29
CA GLU A 315 -15.89 -0.18 21.60
C GLU A 315 -16.46 -1.59 21.65
N VAL A 316 -17.09 -2.04 20.57
CA VAL A 316 -17.61 -3.41 20.46
C VAL A 316 -16.48 -4.43 20.59
N LEU A 317 -15.36 -4.19 19.89
CA LEU A 317 -14.19 -5.06 19.98
C LEU A 317 -13.56 -4.98 21.39
N ALA A 318 -13.51 -3.78 22.01
CA ALA A 318 -13.01 -3.62 23.37
C ALA A 318 -13.81 -4.45 24.35
N ARG A 319 -15.14 -4.42 24.28
CA ARG A 319 -16.03 -5.25 25.12
C ARG A 319 -15.82 -6.73 24.87
N GLN A 320 -15.76 -7.16 23.61
CA GLN A 320 -15.52 -8.58 23.27
C GLN A 320 -14.16 -9.09 23.80
N GLN A 321 -13.10 -8.31 23.63
CA GLN A 321 -11.76 -8.67 24.14
C GLN A 321 -11.77 -8.71 25.68
N TYR A 322 -12.33 -7.71 26.31
CA TYR A 322 -12.46 -7.66 27.76
C TYR A 322 -13.20 -8.90 28.31
N GLU A 323 -14.37 -9.23 27.76
CA GLU A 323 -15.15 -10.39 28.20
C GLU A 323 -14.42 -11.71 27.92
N SER A 324 -13.80 -11.82 26.75
CA SER A 324 -13.03 -13.01 26.37
C SER A 324 -11.86 -13.26 27.31
N ILE A 325 -11.06 -12.24 27.59
CA ILE A 325 -9.90 -12.33 28.48
C ILE A 325 -10.37 -12.66 29.91
N ARG A 326 -11.38 -11.96 30.41
CA ARG A 326 -11.94 -12.20 31.74
C ARG A 326 -12.47 -13.61 31.91
N ASN A 327 -13.21 -14.12 30.90
CA ASN A 327 -13.74 -15.48 30.93
C ASN A 327 -12.63 -16.54 30.85
N MET A 328 -11.59 -16.31 30.05
CA MET A 328 -10.43 -17.22 30.00
C MET A 328 -9.73 -17.31 31.35
N PHE A 329 -9.51 -16.19 32.02
CA PHE A 329 -8.87 -16.18 33.33
C PHE A 329 -9.76 -16.80 34.41
N ALA A 330 -11.07 -16.48 34.44
CA ALA A 330 -12.00 -17.07 35.37
C ALA A 330 -12.07 -18.60 35.22
N ASN A 331 -12.13 -19.12 33.99
CA ASN A 331 -12.20 -20.56 33.73
C ASN A 331 -10.90 -21.28 34.13
N ALA A 332 -9.76 -20.60 34.09
CA ALA A 332 -8.46 -21.15 34.50
C ALA A 332 -8.11 -20.87 35.97
N GLY A 333 -9.00 -20.20 36.73
CA GLY A 333 -8.76 -19.86 38.14
C GLY A 333 -7.62 -18.86 38.34
N ILE A 334 -7.41 -17.96 37.39
CA ILE A 334 -6.33 -16.95 37.40
C ILE A 334 -6.88 -15.67 38.01
N ASP A 335 -6.21 -15.18 39.05
CA ASP A 335 -6.52 -13.95 39.74
C ASP A 335 -5.75 -12.78 39.10
N ILE A 336 -6.29 -12.24 38.00
CA ILE A 336 -5.80 -11.06 37.28
C ILE A 336 -7.01 -10.15 37.01
N ASN A 337 -6.93 -8.89 37.44
CA ASN A 337 -8.00 -7.92 37.29
C ASN A 337 -7.96 -7.27 35.92
N VAL A 338 -8.99 -7.50 35.13
CA VAL A 338 -9.15 -6.89 33.80
C VAL A 338 -10.17 -5.76 33.88
N GLY A 339 -9.81 -4.57 33.39
CA GLY A 339 -10.66 -3.39 33.29
C GLY A 339 -11.06 -3.06 31.85
N LEU A 340 -12.20 -2.40 31.68
CA LEU A 340 -12.67 -1.88 30.38
C LEU A 340 -12.77 -0.36 30.44
N LEU A 341 -12.23 0.33 29.42
CA LEU A 341 -12.32 1.79 29.29
C LEU A 341 -12.73 2.19 27.88
N THR A 342 -13.96 2.69 27.71
CA THR A 342 -14.51 3.13 26.41
C THR A 342 -15.17 4.51 26.49
N GLY A 343 -15.37 5.14 25.32
CA GLY A 343 -15.97 6.47 25.22
C GLY A 343 -17.44 6.54 25.62
N SER A 344 -18.21 5.45 25.46
CA SER A 344 -19.65 5.40 25.79
C SER A 344 -19.97 5.18 27.28
N MET A 345 -18.95 4.91 28.09
CA MET A 345 -19.16 4.70 29.54
C MET A 345 -19.68 5.97 30.23
N THR A 346 -20.52 5.80 31.25
CA THR A 346 -20.97 6.91 32.09
C THR A 346 -19.81 7.55 32.81
N GLN A 347 -19.93 8.84 33.12
CA GLN A 347 -18.86 9.60 33.77
C GLN A 347 -18.45 9.01 35.13
N SER A 348 -19.43 8.49 35.91
CA SER A 348 -19.16 7.84 37.17
C SER A 348 -18.38 6.53 37.01
N ALA A 349 -18.82 5.65 36.09
CA ALA A 349 -18.11 4.40 35.80
C ALA A 349 -16.66 4.66 35.30
N ARG A 350 -16.51 5.66 34.46
CA ARG A 350 -15.20 6.05 33.95
C ARG A 350 -14.26 6.56 35.02
N ARG A 351 -14.76 7.39 35.98
CA ARG A 351 -13.95 7.86 37.11
C ARG A 351 -13.46 6.69 37.97
N LYS A 352 -14.34 5.73 38.26
CA LYS A 352 -13.95 4.53 39.02
C LYS A 352 -12.82 3.77 38.32
N VAL A 353 -12.92 3.56 37.01
CA VAL A 353 -11.85 2.89 36.23
C VAL A 353 -10.55 3.70 36.25
N TYR A 354 -10.62 5.04 36.18
CA TYR A 354 -9.43 5.88 36.31
C TYR A 354 -8.74 5.72 37.67
N ASP A 355 -9.52 5.71 38.76
CA ASP A 355 -9.00 5.51 40.10
C ASP A 355 -8.41 4.09 40.26
N ASP A 356 -9.07 3.06 39.71
CA ASP A 356 -8.60 1.67 39.76
C ASP A 356 -7.31 1.47 38.95
N ILE A 357 -7.14 2.15 37.80
CA ILE A 357 -5.88 2.16 37.02
C ILE A 357 -4.79 2.86 37.82
N LYS A 358 -5.05 4.04 38.34
CA LYS A 358 -4.10 4.84 39.11
C LYS A 358 -3.61 4.15 40.37
N ASN A 359 -4.49 3.43 41.06
CA ASN A 359 -4.16 2.72 42.27
C ASN A 359 -3.55 1.33 42.02
N GLY A 360 -3.43 0.89 40.77
CA GLY A 360 -2.89 -0.42 40.41
C GLY A 360 -3.81 -1.60 40.72
N THR A 361 -5.12 -1.35 40.94
CA THR A 361 -6.12 -2.42 41.18
C THR A 361 -6.45 -3.17 39.90
N ILE A 362 -6.34 -2.51 38.73
CA ILE A 362 -6.50 -3.12 37.42
C ILE A 362 -5.10 -3.48 36.89
N ASP A 363 -4.88 -4.75 36.60
CA ASP A 363 -3.64 -5.29 36.04
C ASP A 363 -3.61 -5.13 34.51
N ILE A 364 -4.75 -5.35 33.84
CA ILE A 364 -4.88 -5.26 32.40
C ILE A 364 -6.05 -4.37 32.05
N VAL A 365 -5.83 -3.31 31.28
CA VAL A 365 -6.92 -2.46 30.79
C VAL A 365 -7.10 -2.63 29.29
N VAL A 366 -8.32 -2.95 28.87
CA VAL A 366 -8.74 -3.02 27.47
C VAL A 366 -9.56 -1.80 27.13
N GLY A 367 -9.29 -1.14 26.01
CA GLY A 367 -10.06 0.04 25.66
C GLY A 367 -9.80 0.54 24.23
N THR A 368 -10.40 1.68 23.92
CA THR A 368 -10.22 2.40 22.66
C THR A 368 -9.25 3.59 22.87
N HIS A 369 -9.32 4.59 22.00
CA HIS A 369 -8.60 5.86 22.20
C HIS A 369 -8.86 6.55 23.56
N ALA A 370 -9.83 6.07 24.35
CA ALA A 370 -10.02 6.54 25.72
C ALA A 370 -8.81 6.28 26.62
N LEU A 371 -7.98 5.27 26.31
CA LEU A 371 -6.77 4.91 27.08
C LEU A 371 -5.66 5.98 27.00
N ILE A 372 -5.64 6.80 25.95
CA ILE A 372 -4.61 7.84 25.74
C ILE A 372 -5.01 9.21 26.30
N GLN A 373 -6.24 9.38 26.82
CA GLN A 373 -6.70 10.65 27.36
C GLN A 373 -5.84 11.10 28.54
N GLU A 374 -5.59 12.40 28.68
CA GLU A 374 -4.74 12.97 29.71
C GLU A 374 -5.13 12.54 31.13
N LYS A 375 -6.41 12.34 31.37
CA LYS A 375 -6.98 11.95 32.68
C LYS A 375 -6.65 10.52 33.09
N VAL A 376 -6.14 9.69 32.18
CA VAL A 376 -5.73 8.31 32.49
C VAL A 376 -4.30 8.34 32.99
N GLU A 377 -4.11 8.06 34.25
CA GLU A 377 -2.82 7.93 34.90
C GLU A 377 -2.59 6.47 35.27
N TYR A 378 -1.53 5.85 34.74
CA TYR A 378 -1.17 4.48 35.07
C TYR A 378 -0.22 4.47 36.27
N ASN A 379 -0.39 3.45 37.13
CA ASN A 379 0.50 3.26 38.26
C ASN A 379 1.88 2.76 37.79
N ASN A 380 1.88 1.74 36.93
CA ASN A 380 3.14 1.11 36.46
C ASN A 380 2.93 0.41 35.10
N LEU A 381 2.71 1.20 34.03
CA LEU A 381 2.46 0.67 32.68
C LEU A 381 3.74 0.11 32.07
N ALA A 382 3.83 -1.20 31.91
CA ALA A 382 4.98 -1.90 31.36
C ALA A 382 4.77 -2.51 29.98
N LEU A 383 3.51 -2.71 29.58
CA LEU A 383 3.17 -3.31 28.27
C LEU A 383 2.03 -2.56 27.59
N VAL A 384 2.26 -2.19 26.34
CA VAL A 384 1.24 -1.60 25.46
C VAL A 384 1.05 -2.54 24.26
N ILE A 385 -0.19 -3.00 24.05
CA ILE A 385 -0.56 -3.78 22.87
C ILE A 385 -1.58 -2.99 22.06
N THR A 386 -1.36 -2.84 20.75
CA THR A 386 -2.31 -2.21 19.82
C THR A 386 -2.76 -3.21 18.77
N ASP A 387 -4.06 -3.35 18.57
CA ASP A 387 -4.65 -4.24 17.55
C ASP A 387 -5.12 -3.43 16.34
N GLU A 388 -4.98 -3.98 15.13
CA GLU A 388 -5.36 -3.35 13.85
C GLU A 388 -4.69 -1.98 13.63
N GLN A 389 -3.36 -1.95 13.66
CA GLN A 389 -2.54 -0.73 13.62
C GLN A 389 -2.90 0.25 12.49
N HIS A 390 -3.29 -0.24 11.30
CA HIS A 390 -3.63 0.62 10.16
C HIS A 390 -4.78 1.61 10.43
N ARG A 391 -5.50 1.43 11.55
CA ARG A 391 -6.58 2.32 12.01
C ARG A 391 -6.17 3.31 13.08
N PHE A 392 -4.95 3.17 13.62
CA PHE A 392 -4.39 4.07 14.62
C PHE A 392 -3.20 4.83 14.00
N GLY A 393 -3.19 6.16 14.11
CA GLY A 393 -2.02 6.94 13.73
C GLY A 393 -0.81 6.63 14.64
N VAL A 394 0.39 6.74 14.12
CA VAL A 394 1.66 6.59 14.86
C VAL A 394 1.67 7.45 16.13
N ASN A 395 1.10 8.66 16.05
CA ASN A 395 0.97 9.58 17.18
C ASN A 395 0.16 9.01 18.36
N GLN A 396 -0.89 8.21 18.11
CA GLN A 396 -1.71 7.62 19.17
C GLN A 396 -0.95 6.52 19.92
N ARG A 397 -0.15 5.73 19.21
CA ARG A 397 0.74 4.72 19.80
C ARG A 397 1.78 5.40 20.70
N LYS A 398 2.43 6.45 20.19
CA LYS A 398 3.39 7.24 20.95
C LYS A 398 2.75 7.85 22.21
N GLN A 399 1.59 8.47 22.10
CA GLN A 399 0.85 9.02 23.25
C GLN A 399 0.54 7.97 24.32
N LEU A 400 0.22 6.73 23.93
CA LEU A 400 -0.01 5.65 24.90
C LEU A 400 1.31 5.17 25.53
N SER A 401 2.36 5.06 24.74
CA SER A 401 3.71 4.73 25.23
C SER A 401 4.24 5.78 26.20
N ASP A 402 4.02 7.06 25.92
CA ASP A 402 4.44 8.19 26.76
C ASP A 402 3.72 8.23 28.13
N LYS A 403 2.66 7.40 28.34
CA LYS A 403 2.01 7.21 29.65
C LYS A 403 2.81 6.34 30.62
N GLY A 404 3.76 5.54 30.11
CA GLY A 404 4.68 4.71 30.89
C GLY A 404 6.12 5.22 30.83
N ASN A 405 7.01 4.58 31.57
CA ASN A 405 8.45 4.85 31.49
C ASN A 405 9.10 3.85 30.51
N ASN A 406 8.98 4.07 29.20
CA ASN A 406 9.40 3.16 28.15
C ASN A 406 8.78 1.75 28.30
N PRO A 407 7.46 1.59 28.16
CA PRO A 407 6.81 0.28 28.20
C PRO A 407 7.17 -0.56 26.96
N HIS A 408 7.14 -1.88 27.06
CA HIS A 408 7.19 -2.75 25.91
C HIS A 408 6.02 -2.46 24.95
N ILE A 409 6.27 -2.50 23.65
CA ILE A 409 5.28 -2.22 22.62
C ILE A 409 5.08 -3.46 21.77
N ILE A 410 3.85 -3.94 21.66
CA ILE A 410 3.46 -4.99 20.74
C ILE A 410 2.35 -4.45 19.84
N VAL A 411 2.53 -4.59 18.56
CA VAL A 411 1.56 -4.19 17.54
C VAL A 411 1.03 -5.43 16.86
N MET A 412 -0.28 -5.54 16.70
CA MET A 412 -0.90 -6.64 15.97
C MET A 412 -1.52 -6.15 14.66
N SER A 413 -1.34 -6.92 13.59
CA SER A 413 -1.97 -6.65 12.29
C SER A 413 -2.65 -7.91 11.75
N ALA A 414 -3.91 -7.76 11.34
CA ALA A 414 -4.65 -8.80 10.65
C ALA A 414 -4.55 -8.70 9.12
N THR A 415 -3.90 -7.65 8.61
CA THR A 415 -3.55 -7.59 7.18
C THR A 415 -2.27 -8.39 6.95
N PRO A 416 -2.32 -9.46 6.16
CA PRO A 416 -1.10 -10.11 5.72
C PRO A 416 -0.39 -9.15 4.75
N ILE A 417 0.71 -8.57 5.21
CA ILE A 417 1.58 -7.69 4.41
C ILE A 417 2.76 -8.55 3.96
N PRO A 418 3.13 -8.57 2.68
CA PRO A 418 4.33 -9.26 2.23
C PRO A 418 5.55 -8.88 3.07
N ARG A 419 6.42 -9.87 3.37
CA ARG A 419 7.58 -9.65 4.27
C ARG A 419 8.46 -8.48 3.86
N THR A 420 8.67 -8.32 2.56
CA THR A 420 9.45 -7.21 2.00
C THR A 420 8.84 -5.85 2.31
N LEU A 421 7.52 -5.74 2.19
CA LEU A 421 6.79 -4.52 2.50
C LEU A 421 6.70 -4.27 4.01
N ALA A 422 6.60 -5.31 4.81
CA ALA A 422 6.60 -5.19 6.28
C ALA A 422 7.90 -4.59 6.82
N ILE A 423 9.06 -4.90 6.22
CA ILE A 423 10.35 -4.30 6.57
C ILE A 423 10.35 -2.79 6.29
N ILE A 424 9.68 -2.34 5.22
CA ILE A 424 9.59 -0.93 4.86
C ILE A 424 8.64 -0.20 5.82
N LEU A 425 7.48 -0.78 6.09
CA LEU A 425 6.44 -0.10 6.88
C LEU A 425 6.73 -0.10 8.39
N TYR A 426 7.50 -1.07 8.86
CA TYR A 426 7.69 -1.36 10.28
C TYR A 426 9.12 -1.73 10.61
N GLY A 427 10.09 -1.15 9.93
CA GLY A 427 11.49 -1.50 10.09
C GLY A 427 12.07 -1.19 11.47
N ASP A 428 11.38 -0.31 12.23
CA ASP A 428 11.65 -0.03 13.64
C ASP A 428 11.19 -1.13 14.60
N LEU A 429 10.36 -2.10 14.10
CA LEU A 429 9.80 -3.18 14.89
C LEU A 429 10.45 -4.53 14.55
N ASP A 430 10.57 -5.40 15.53
CA ASP A 430 10.79 -6.82 15.30
C ASP A 430 9.54 -7.47 14.72
N ILE A 431 9.66 -8.34 13.73
CA ILE A 431 8.51 -8.96 13.06
C ILE A 431 8.38 -10.42 13.45
N SER A 432 7.22 -10.80 14.00
CA SER A 432 6.79 -12.18 14.19
C SER A 432 5.62 -12.50 13.29
N ILE A 433 5.66 -13.64 12.61
CA ILE A 433 4.63 -14.06 11.67
C ILE A 433 3.93 -15.30 12.17
N ILE A 434 2.59 -15.23 12.28
CA ILE A 434 1.73 -16.38 12.53
C ILE A 434 1.15 -16.82 11.17
N ASP A 435 1.85 -17.75 10.53
CA ASP A 435 1.58 -18.26 9.20
C ASP A 435 0.77 -19.57 9.20
N GLU A 436 0.27 -19.98 10.38
CA GLU A 436 -0.57 -21.14 10.55
C GLU A 436 -1.97 -20.76 11.04
N MET A 437 -2.98 -21.49 10.56
CA MET A 437 -4.34 -21.40 11.09
C MET A 437 -4.60 -22.49 12.13
N PRO A 438 -5.42 -22.22 13.16
CA PRO A 438 -5.87 -23.25 14.09
C PRO A 438 -6.53 -24.43 13.38
N SER A 439 -6.21 -25.67 13.82
CA SER A 439 -6.64 -26.93 13.19
C SER A 439 -8.16 -27.13 13.11
N ASP A 440 -8.89 -26.54 14.04
CA ASP A 440 -10.35 -26.72 14.15
C ASP A 440 -11.15 -25.81 13.19
N ARG A 441 -10.46 -24.99 12.39
CA ARG A 441 -11.09 -24.05 11.48
C ARG A 441 -11.34 -24.71 10.10
N LEU A 442 -12.63 -24.76 9.70
CA LEU A 442 -13.00 -25.23 8.37
C LEU A 442 -12.61 -24.20 7.31
N ALA A 443 -12.05 -24.69 6.20
CA ALA A 443 -11.72 -23.83 5.06
C ALA A 443 -13.01 -23.21 4.48
N ILE A 444 -12.98 -21.91 4.19
CA ILE A 444 -14.12 -21.20 3.60
C ILE A 444 -14.23 -21.61 2.12
N LYS A 445 -15.43 -21.99 1.68
CA LYS A 445 -15.73 -22.27 0.28
C LYS A 445 -16.05 -20.98 -0.45
N ASN A 446 -15.27 -20.70 -1.49
CA ASN A 446 -15.36 -19.45 -2.23
C ASN A 446 -15.88 -19.70 -3.65
N CYS A 447 -16.65 -18.74 -4.20
CA CYS A 447 -17.00 -18.72 -5.63
C CYS A 447 -17.01 -17.29 -6.15
N VAL A 448 -16.55 -17.13 -7.40
CA VAL A 448 -16.64 -15.90 -8.17
C VAL A 448 -17.69 -16.11 -9.24
N VAL A 449 -18.72 -15.29 -9.27
CA VAL A 449 -19.92 -15.46 -10.10
C VAL A 449 -20.33 -14.13 -10.75
N ASP A 450 -21.08 -14.23 -11.84
CA ASP A 450 -21.68 -13.07 -12.50
C ASP A 450 -23.06 -12.69 -11.91
N ASP A 451 -23.59 -11.58 -12.36
CA ASP A 451 -24.89 -11.03 -11.95
C ASP A 451 -26.06 -12.00 -12.10
N SER A 452 -25.99 -12.91 -13.05
CA SER A 452 -27.06 -13.90 -13.31
C SER A 452 -27.21 -14.93 -12.18
N TYR A 453 -26.19 -15.03 -11.33
CA TYR A 453 -26.18 -15.95 -10.20
C TYR A 453 -26.95 -15.43 -8.98
N ARG A 454 -27.29 -14.12 -8.90
CA ARG A 454 -27.97 -13.51 -7.74
C ARG A 454 -29.20 -14.28 -7.25
N PRO A 455 -30.14 -14.74 -8.09
CA PRO A 455 -31.30 -15.51 -7.61
C PRO A 455 -30.91 -16.79 -6.86
N LYS A 456 -29.84 -17.47 -7.34
CA LYS A 456 -29.30 -18.67 -6.65
C LYS A 456 -28.65 -18.32 -5.33
N ALA A 457 -27.90 -17.21 -5.27
CA ALA A 457 -27.28 -16.72 -4.05
C ALA A 457 -28.34 -16.35 -3.00
N TYR A 458 -29.41 -15.69 -3.40
CA TYR A 458 -30.52 -15.34 -2.50
C TYR A 458 -31.25 -16.59 -1.98
N ALA A 459 -31.52 -17.56 -2.83
CA ALA A 459 -32.08 -18.84 -2.41
C ALA A 459 -31.17 -19.57 -1.42
N PHE A 460 -29.85 -19.52 -1.64
CA PHE A 460 -28.85 -20.08 -0.73
C PHE A 460 -28.84 -19.37 0.63
N ILE A 461 -28.84 -18.02 0.63
CA ILE A 461 -28.95 -17.20 1.86
C ILE A 461 -30.21 -17.60 2.63
N LYS A 462 -31.37 -17.67 1.94
CA LYS A 462 -32.64 -18.05 2.58
C LYS A 462 -32.58 -19.44 3.21
N LYS A 463 -31.93 -20.40 2.56
CA LYS A 463 -31.68 -21.74 3.10
C LYS A 463 -30.82 -21.66 4.37
N GLN A 464 -29.70 -20.94 4.33
CA GLN A 464 -28.80 -20.81 5.47
C GLN A 464 -29.50 -20.13 6.68
N VAL A 465 -30.32 -19.11 6.43
CA VAL A 465 -31.13 -18.47 7.46
C VAL A 465 -32.16 -19.44 8.03
N SER A 466 -32.83 -20.26 7.20
CA SER A 466 -33.78 -21.28 7.71
C SER A 466 -33.11 -22.36 8.56
N GLU A 467 -31.80 -22.58 8.39
CA GLU A 467 -30.96 -23.44 9.24
C GLU A 467 -30.46 -22.73 10.51
N GLY A 468 -30.93 -21.49 10.78
CA GLY A 468 -30.55 -20.67 11.92
C GLY A 468 -29.19 -19.97 11.80
N ARG A 469 -28.65 -19.79 10.57
CA ARG A 469 -27.39 -19.11 10.31
C ARG A 469 -27.62 -17.65 10.00
N GLN A 470 -26.55 -16.86 10.12
CA GLN A 470 -26.55 -15.45 9.78
C GLN A 470 -25.68 -15.17 8.55
N CYS A 471 -25.98 -14.09 7.85
CA CYS A 471 -25.32 -13.75 6.59
C CYS A 471 -24.93 -12.27 6.55
N TYR A 472 -23.80 -11.98 5.93
CA TYR A 472 -23.40 -10.64 5.52
C TYR A 472 -23.61 -10.45 4.03
N VAL A 473 -24.07 -9.27 3.64
CA VAL A 473 -24.09 -8.80 2.24
C VAL A 473 -23.37 -7.46 2.17
N ILE A 474 -22.31 -7.38 1.39
CA ILE A 474 -21.47 -6.19 1.28
C ILE A 474 -21.71 -5.51 -0.05
N CYS A 475 -22.02 -4.22 0.00
CA CYS A 475 -22.14 -3.35 -1.16
C CYS A 475 -20.92 -2.43 -1.27
N PRO A 476 -20.39 -2.14 -2.49
CA PRO A 476 -19.26 -1.24 -2.65
C PRO A 476 -19.61 0.19 -2.28
N MET A 477 -18.60 0.95 -1.88
CA MET A 477 -18.67 2.40 -1.78
C MET A 477 -18.73 3.02 -3.18
N VAL A 478 -19.48 4.11 -3.37
CA VAL A 478 -19.54 4.87 -4.62
C VAL A 478 -18.73 6.16 -4.42
N GLU A 479 -17.67 6.35 -5.20
CA GLU A 479 -16.67 7.41 -4.99
C GLU A 479 -17.20 8.86 -5.16
N ASP A 480 -18.36 9.09 -5.81
CA ASP A 480 -18.77 10.42 -6.24
C ASP A 480 -19.60 11.24 -5.22
N SER A 481 -20.15 10.66 -4.20
CA SER A 481 -20.69 11.39 -3.03
C SER A 481 -21.09 10.46 -1.88
N GLU A 482 -20.75 10.88 -0.65
CA GLU A 482 -21.12 10.14 0.57
C GLU A 482 -22.67 9.95 0.74
N ASN A 483 -23.51 10.74 0.06
CA ASN A 483 -24.97 10.60 0.11
C ASN A 483 -25.46 9.42 -0.74
N ILE A 484 -24.82 9.16 -1.88
CA ILE A 484 -25.16 8.06 -2.79
C ILE A 484 -24.86 6.70 -2.16
N GLU A 485 -23.85 6.59 -1.30
CA GLU A 485 -23.55 5.34 -0.58
C GLU A 485 -24.66 4.87 0.34
N ALA A 486 -25.18 5.78 1.16
CA ALA A 486 -26.26 5.45 2.10
C ALA A 486 -27.52 5.04 1.33
N GLU A 487 -27.88 5.76 0.26
CA GLU A 487 -29.01 5.43 -0.60
C GLU A 487 -28.86 4.06 -1.27
N ASN A 488 -27.70 3.74 -1.81
CA ASN A 488 -27.42 2.44 -2.44
C ASN A 488 -27.57 1.25 -1.49
N VAL A 489 -27.10 1.36 -0.24
CA VAL A 489 -27.25 0.29 0.76
C VAL A 489 -28.70 0.13 1.19
N ILE A 490 -29.43 1.23 1.37
CA ILE A 490 -30.86 1.24 1.74
C ILE A 490 -31.68 0.61 0.62
N ASP A 491 -31.51 1.11 -0.62
CA ASP A 491 -32.23 0.59 -1.80
C ASP A 491 -31.96 -0.89 -2.03
N TYR A 492 -30.70 -1.32 -1.86
CA TYR A 492 -30.33 -2.73 -1.97
C TYR A 492 -31.02 -3.55 -0.86
N THR A 493 -31.07 -3.03 0.34
CA THR A 493 -31.73 -3.69 1.48
C THR A 493 -33.22 -3.86 1.22
N ASP A 494 -33.89 -2.86 0.67
CA ASP A 494 -35.32 -2.94 0.37
C ASP A 494 -35.62 -3.93 -0.75
N LYS A 495 -34.76 -4.00 -1.78
CA LYS A 495 -34.81 -5.06 -2.80
C LYS A 495 -34.65 -6.43 -2.19
N LEU A 496 -33.66 -6.58 -1.30
CA LEU A 496 -33.39 -7.87 -0.65
C LEU A 496 -34.54 -8.29 0.29
N ARG A 497 -35.20 -7.35 0.99
CA ARG A 497 -36.40 -7.60 1.80
C ARG A 497 -37.57 -8.09 0.97
N ALA A 498 -37.74 -7.54 -0.25
CA ALA A 498 -38.77 -7.99 -1.17
C ALA A 498 -38.56 -9.44 -1.67
N GLU A 499 -37.31 -9.82 -1.90
CA GLU A 499 -36.92 -11.16 -2.37
C GLU A 499 -36.91 -12.20 -1.23
N LEU A 500 -36.41 -11.84 -0.06
CA LEU A 500 -36.22 -12.71 1.10
C LEU A 500 -37.34 -12.53 2.14
N LYS A 501 -38.61 -12.73 1.74
CA LYS A 501 -39.74 -12.58 2.65
C LYS A 501 -39.60 -13.47 3.89
N GLY A 502 -39.81 -12.88 5.08
CA GLY A 502 -39.72 -13.57 6.36
C GLY A 502 -38.33 -13.62 6.99
N VAL A 503 -37.33 -13.03 6.37
CA VAL A 503 -35.97 -12.87 6.89
C VAL A 503 -35.81 -11.49 7.54
N ARG A 504 -35.19 -11.42 8.71
CA ARG A 504 -34.91 -10.17 9.44
C ARG A 504 -33.67 -9.53 8.88
N ILE A 505 -33.85 -8.48 8.07
CA ILE A 505 -32.76 -7.82 7.32
C ILE A 505 -32.60 -6.39 7.85
N GLU A 506 -31.40 -6.03 8.23
CA GLU A 506 -31.00 -4.67 8.58
C GLU A 506 -29.83 -4.19 7.75
N TYR A 507 -29.63 -2.87 7.72
CA TYR A 507 -28.51 -2.27 7.02
C TYR A 507 -27.61 -1.46 7.96
N LEU A 508 -26.33 -1.29 7.52
CA LEU A 508 -25.32 -0.53 8.23
C LEU A 508 -24.42 0.21 7.25
N HIS A 509 -24.24 1.52 7.43
CA HIS A 509 -23.37 2.34 6.57
C HIS A 509 -22.56 3.38 7.36
N GLY A 510 -21.54 3.96 6.73
CA GLY A 510 -20.58 4.87 7.35
C GLY A 510 -21.17 6.08 8.07
N LYS A 511 -22.27 6.65 7.57
CA LYS A 511 -22.92 7.87 8.09
C LYS A 511 -23.79 7.69 9.32
N MET A 512 -24.10 6.46 9.70
CA MET A 512 -24.88 6.22 10.91
C MET A 512 -24.11 6.69 12.14
N ARG A 513 -24.84 7.19 13.15
CA ARG A 513 -24.22 7.56 14.42
C ARG A 513 -23.55 6.35 15.07
N PRO A 514 -22.43 6.52 15.76
CA PRO A 514 -21.73 5.40 16.41
C PRO A 514 -22.63 4.56 17.33
N VAL A 515 -23.58 5.19 18.03
CA VAL A 515 -24.53 4.51 18.92
C VAL A 515 -25.42 3.57 18.13
N ASP A 516 -25.99 4.04 17.00
CA ASP A 516 -26.90 3.26 16.15
C ASP A 516 -26.15 2.06 15.51
N LYS A 517 -24.90 2.29 15.08
CA LYS A 517 -24.03 1.22 14.56
C LYS A 517 -23.78 0.12 15.59
N ASN A 518 -23.47 0.53 16.81
CA ASN A 518 -23.21 -0.41 17.91
C ASN A 518 -24.46 -1.22 18.24
N GLU A 519 -25.63 -0.59 18.31
CA GLU A 519 -26.91 -1.26 18.57
C GLU A 519 -27.24 -2.32 17.50
N ILE A 520 -27.08 -1.96 16.21
CA ILE A 520 -27.32 -2.90 15.10
C ILE A 520 -26.34 -4.08 15.18
N MET A 521 -25.07 -3.82 15.47
CA MET A 521 -24.07 -4.87 15.60
C MET A 521 -24.32 -5.79 16.80
N GLU A 522 -24.77 -5.26 17.94
CA GLU A 522 -25.16 -6.05 19.09
C GLU A 522 -26.40 -6.92 18.80
N ARG A 523 -27.42 -6.38 18.13
CA ARG A 523 -28.60 -7.12 17.66
C ARG A 523 -28.22 -8.21 16.64
N PHE A 524 -27.27 -7.95 15.77
CA PHE A 524 -26.76 -8.96 14.84
C PHE A 524 -25.98 -10.05 15.60
N ALA A 525 -25.08 -9.67 16.50
CA ALA A 525 -24.30 -10.63 17.28
C ALA A 525 -25.17 -11.52 18.17
N SER A 526 -26.30 -11.00 18.71
CA SER A 526 -27.27 -11.75 19.51
C SER A 526 -28.24 -12.58 18.68
N GLY A 527 -28.17 -12.59 17.35
CA GLY A 527 -29.04 -13.36 16.47
C GLY A 527 -30.45 -12.77 16.27
N MET A 528 -30.66 -11.49 16.61
CA MET A 528 -31.93 -10.79 16.36
C MET A 528 -32.06 -10.35 14.88
N ILE A 529 -30.97 -10.32 14.15
CA ILE A 529 -30.88 -9.99 12.71
C ILE A 529 -30.31 -11.21 12.00
N ASP A 530 -30.90 -11.62 10.89
CA ASP A 530 -30.48 -12.78 10.11
C ASP A 530 -29.51 -12.39 8.99
N VAL A 531 -29.78 -11.26 8.35
CA VAL A 531 -28.94 -10.74 7.26
C VAL A 531 -28.58 -9.29 7.53
N LEU A 532 -27.31 -8.99 7.51
CA LEU A 532 -26.80 -7.63 7.65
C LEU A 532 -26.22 -7.16 6.31
N VAL A 533 -26.87 -6.16 5.72
CA VAL A 533 -26.40 -5.47 4.50
C VAL A 533 -25.53 -4.30 4.90
N SER A 534 -24.30 -4.20 4.37
CA SER A 534 -23.40 -3.12 4.77
C SER A 534 -22.45 -2.66 3.67
N THR A 535 -21.88 -1.47 3.85
CA THR A 535 -20.65 -1.07 3.18
C THR A 535 -19.44 -1.71 3.87
N THR A 536 -18.22 -1.31 3.51
CA THR A 536 -16.95 -1.77 4.10
C THR A 536 -16.82 -1.54 5.62
N VAL A 537 -17.76 -0.83 6.24
CA VAL A 537 -17.77 -0.54 7.71
C VAL A 537 -17.69 -1.81 8.58
N ILE A 538 -18.07 -2.99 8.05
CA ILE A 538 -17.94 -4.28 8.74
C ILE A 538 -16.48 -4.77 8.89
N GLU A 539 -15.52 -4.13 8.25
CA GLU A 539 -14.09 -4.45 8.46
C GLU A 539 -13.68 -4.36 9.94
N VAL A 540 -14.52 -3.78 10.79
CA VAL A 540 -14.27 -3.61 12.22
C VAL A 540 -14.66 -4.85 13.02
N GLY A 541 -13.70 -5.65 13.33
CA GLY A 541 -13.42 -6.62 14.38
C GLY A 541 -14.52 -7.43 15.11
N VAL A 542 -15.80 -7.23 14.86
CA VAL A 542 -16.86 -7.94 15.59
C VAL A 542 -16.91 -9.42 15.19
N ASN A 543 -16.77 -10.28 16.20
CA ASN A 543 -16.84 -11.72 16.02
C ASN A 543 -18.28 -12.21 16.12
N VAL A 544 -18.84 -12.74 15.02
CA VAL A 544 -20.16 -13.37 14.98
C VAL A 544 -20.00 -14.82 14.49
N PRO A 545 -19.77 -15.78 15.41
CA PRO A 545 -19.46 -17.18 15.02
C PRO A 545 -20.57 -17.86 14.23
N ASN A 546 -21.83 -17.41 14.36
CA ASN A 546 -22.97 -17.95 13.64
C ASN A 546 -23.13 -17.42 12.20
N SER A 547 -22.30 -16.42 11.81
CA SER A 547 -22.32 -15.91 10.44
C SER A 547 -21.53 -16.82 9.50
N THR A 548 -22.23 -17.47 8.58
CA THR A 548 -21.66 -18.50 7.69
C THR A 548 -21.62 -18.11 6.22
N VAL A 549 -22.32 -17.04 5.83
CA VAL A 549 -22.31 -16.56 4.43
C VAL A 549 -21.85 -15.12 4.36
N MET A 550 -20.91 -14.87 3.48
CA MET A 550 -20.50 -13.56 3.03
C MET A 550 -20.79 -13.43 1.54
N MET A 551 -21.63 -12.49 1.15
CA MET A 551 -21.86 -12.13 -0.24
C MET A 551 -21.31 -10.74 -0.49
N VAL A 552 -20.51 -10.57 -1.53
CA VAL A 552 -19.92 -9.27 -1.89
C VAL A 552 -20.39 -8.89 -3.29
N GLU A 553 -21.10 -7.79 -3.38
CA GLU A 553 -21.59 -7.22 -4.65
C GLU A 553 -20.51 -6.36 -5.32
N ASN A 554 -20.47 -6.42 -6.65
CA ASN A 554 -19.49 -5.69 -7.46
C ASN A 554 -18.05 -5.87 -6.92
N ALA A 555 -17.66 -7.13 -6.71
CA ALA A 555 -16.39 -7.49 -6.08
C ALA A 555 -15.17 -6.90 -6.82
N GLU A 556 -15.30 -6.57 -8.11
CA GLU A 556 -14.28 -5.91 -8.91
C GLU A 556 -13.88 -4.52 -8.40
N ARG A 557 -14.72 -3.87 -7.60
CA ARG A 557 -14.44 -2.55 -7.03
C ARG A 557 -13.60 -2.59 -5.76
N PHE A 558 -13.39 -3.77 -5.20
CA PHE A 558 -12.62 -3.96 -3.96
C PHE A 558 -11.20 -4.43 -4.25
N GLY A 559 -10.26 -4.14 -3.35
CA GLY A 559 -8.97 -4.78 -3.33
C GLY A 559 -9.01 -6.25 -2.93
N LEU A 560 -8.08 -7.05 -3.45
CA LEU A 560 -8.03 -8.47 -3.06
C LEU A 560 -7.75 -8.63 -1.56
N ALA A 561 -6.86 -7.82 -1.00
CA ALA A 561 -6.60 -7.78 0.44
C ALA A 561 -7.86 -7.43 1.25
N GLN A 562 -8.65 -6.45 0.78
CA GLN A 562 -9.91 -6.05 1.39
C GLN A 562 -10.97 -7.16 1.30
N LEU A 563 -11.11 -7.80 0.13
CA LEU A 563 -12.00 -8.95 -0.05
C LEU A 563 -11.60 -10.12 0.86
N HIS A 564 -10.30 -10.33 1.05
CA HIS A 564 -9.79 -11.33 1.99
C HIS A 564 -10.16 -11.00 3.45
N GLN A 565 -10.03 -9.75 3.87
CA GLN A 565 -10.44 -9.31 5.21
C GLN A 565 -11.95 -9.49 5.44
N LEU A 566 -12.78 -9.13 4.46
CA LEU A 566 -14.22 -9.35 4.48
C LEU A 566 -14.53 -10.84 4.60
N ARG A 567 -13.90 -11.69 3.78
CA ARG A 567 -14.01 -13.15 3.87
C ARG A 567 -13.68 -13.66 5.27
N GLY A 568 -12.67 -13.10 5.93
CA GLY A 568 -12.29 -13.46 7.30
C GLY A 568 -13.33 -13.15 8.37
N ARG A 569 -14.43 -12.44 8.04
CA ARG A 569 -15.54 -12.19 8.96
C ARG A 569 -16.48 -13.40 9.12
N VAL A 570 -16.42 -14.36 8.23
CA VAL A 570 -17.10 -15.66 8.32
C VAL A 570 -16.10 -16.78 8.59
N GLY A 571 -16.55 -17.99 8.88
CA GLY A 571 -15.66 -19.12 9.16
C GLY A 571 -15.05 -19.08 10.57
N ARG A 572 -15.70 -18.46 11.53
CA ARG A 572 -15.25 -18.37 12.92
C ARG A 572 -15.97 -19.32 13.88
N GLY A 573 -16.95 -20.05 13.36
CA GLY A 573 -17.73 -21.04 14.11
C GLY A 573 -17.47 -22.46 13.61
N LYS A 574 -18.22 -23.41 14.17
CA LYS A 574 -18.14 -24.86 13.86
C LYS A 574 -18.82 -25.25 12.52
N TYR A 575 -19.46 -24.31 11.85
CA TYR A 575 -20.22 -24.59 10.63
C TYR A 575 -19.44 -24.19 9.38
N GLN A 576 -19.68 -24.95 8.28
CA GLN A 576 -19.08 -24.61 6.99
C GLN A 576 -19.50 -23.20 6.55
N SER A 577 -18.55 -22.40 6.17
CA SER A 577 -18.79 -21.03 5.70
C SER A 577 -18.50 -20.87 4.20
N TYR A 578 -19.16 -19.87 3.62
CA TYR A 578 -19.20 -19.64 2.18
C TYR A 578 -18.98 -18.16 1.90
N CYS A 579 -18.21 -17.86 0.85
CA CYS A 579 -18.03 -16.51 0.36
C CYS A 579 -18.38 -16.46 -1.13
N ILE A 580 -19.29 -15.56 -1.50
CA ILE A 580 -19.82 -15.38 -2.86
C ILE A 580 -19.39 -14.00 -3.34
N PHE A 581 -18.51 -13.93 -4.32
CA PHE A 581 -18.06 -12.71 -4.96
C PHE A 581 -18.83 -12.50 -6.26
N VAL A 582 -19.69 -11.49 -6.33
CA VAL A 582 -20.50 -11.16 -7.51
C VAL A 582 -19.80 -10.05 -8.28
N THR A 583 -19.57 -10.25 -9.59
CA THR A 583 -18.99 -9.23 -10.47
C THR A 583 -19.90 -8.96 -11.67
N GLY A 584 -20.15 -7.67 -11.94
CA GLY A 584 -20.83 -7.22 -13.16
C GLY A 584 -19.91 -7.07 -14.37
N ASN A 585 -18.59 -7.12 -14.14
CA ASN A 585 -17.60 -6.90 -15.19
C ASN A 585 -17.14 -8.23 -15.82
N LYS A 586 -17.35 -8.37 -17.13
CA LYS A 586 -17.03 -9.58 -17.91
C LYS A 586 -15.60 -9.60 -18.45
N SER A 587 -14.77 -8.62 -18.15
CA SER A 587 -13.37 -8.56 -18.59
C SER A 587 -12.58 -9.75 -18.04
N LYS A 588 -11.84 -10.45 -18.93
CA LYS A 588 -10.97 -11.57 -18.56
C LYS A 588 -9.97 -11.16 -17.46
N LYS A 589 -9.36 -9.98 -17.56
CA LYS A 589 -8.40 -9.45 -16.59
C LYS A 589 -8.99 -9.37 -15.18
N ILE A 590 -10.24 -8.93 -15.04
CA ILE A 590 -10.92 -8.83 -13.74
C ILE A 590 -11.28 -10.21 -13.20
N LYS A 591 -11.73 -11.11 -14.06
CA LYS A 591 -12.02 -12.49 -13.67
C LYS A 591 -10.76 -13.20 -13.17
N ASP A 592 -9.66 -13.14 -13.93
CA ASP A 592 -8.37 -13.72 -13.56
C ASP A 592 -7.87 -13.16 -12.22
N ARG A 593 -8.11 -11.86 -11.95
CA ARG A 593 -7.79 -11.22 -10.68
C ARG A 593 -8.59 -11.78 -9.51
N LEU A 594 -9.91 -11.94 -9.66
CA LEU A 594 -10.77 -12.45 -8.59
C LEU A 594 -10.63 -13.96 -8.38
N ASP A 595 -10.20 -14.70 -9.38
CA ASP A 595 -10.05 -16.16 -9.33
C ASP A 595 -9.05 -16.61 -8.25
N ILE A 596 -8.05 -15.78 -7.90
CA ILE A 596 -7.14 -16.08 -6.78
C ILE A 596 -7.90 -16.31 -5.45
N LEU A 597 -8.99 -15.57 -5.22
CA LEU A 597 -9.83 -15.73 -4.03
C LEU A 597 -10.59 -17.06 -4.01
N GLN A 598 -10.83 -17.64 -5.17
CA GLN A 598 -11.51 -18.95 -5.31
C GLN A 598 -10.56 -20.09 -4.97
N TYR A 599 -9.29 -19.99 -5.34
CA TYR A 599 -8.32 -21.08 -5.22
C TYR A 599 -7.42 -20.98 -3.98
N SER A 600 -7.33 -19.80 -3.35
CA SER A 600 -6.48 -19.59 -2.16
C SER A 600 -7.26 -19.05 -0.98
N ASN A 601 -7.02 -19.65 0.19
CA ASN A 601 -7.42 -19.09 1.49
C ASN A 601 -6.23 -18.46 2.25
N ASP A 602 -5.04 -18.48 1.67
CA ASP A 602 -3.82 -17.91 2.24
C ASP A 602 -3.77 -16.40 1.99
N GLY A 603 -3.88 -15.62 3.04
CA GLY A 603 -3.90 -14.16 2.98
C GLY A 603 -2.59 -13.56 2.50
N PHE A 604 -1.43 -14.19 2.80
CA PHE A 604 -0.13 -13.70 2.33
C PHE A 604 0.01 -13.85 0.81
N LYS A 605 -0.43 -14.99 0.25
CA LYS A 605 -0.46 -15.18 -1.21
C LYS A 605 -1.40 -14.21 -1.91
N ILE A 606 -2.58 -13.99 -1.33
CA ILE A 606 -3.56 -13.05 -1.89
C ILE A 606 -3.02 -11.63 -1.86
N ALA A 607 -2.37 -11.22 -0.75
CA ALA A 607 -1.76 -9.89 -0.65
C ALA A 607 -0.60 -9.73 -1.64
N GLU A 608 0.21 -10.75 -1.85
CA GLU A 608 1.29 -10.74 -2.84
C GLU A 608 0.77 -10.58 -4.27
N GLU A 609 -0.32 -11.27 -4.61
CA GLU A 609 -0.96 -11.14 -5.93
C GLU A 609 -1.71 -9.82 -6.11
N ASP A 610 -2.39 -9.31 -5.07
CA ASP A 610 -3.00 -7.96 -5.10
C ASP A 610 -1.93 -6.90 -5.40
N LEU A 611 -0.79 -7.07 -4.78
CA LEU A 611 0.39 -6.25 -4.92
C LEU A 611 0.92 -6.23 -6.36
N LYS A 612 1.10 -7.41 -6.97
CA LYS A 612 1.59 -7.53 -8.36
C LYS A 612 0.64 -6.91 -9.39
N GLN A 613 -0.67 -6.95 -9.12
CA GLN A 613 -1.69 -6.56 -10.10
C GLN A 613 -2.11 -5.09 -10.05
N ARG A 614 -2.04 -4.46 -8.88
CA ARG A 614 -2.50 -3.07 -8.70
C ARG A 614 -1.43 -2.02 -8.92
N GLY A 615 -0.18 -2.38 -8.72
CA GLY A 615 0.88 -1.39 -8.58
C GLY A 615 0.76 -0.61 -7.25
N PRO A 616 1.68 0.33 -7.00
CA PRO A 616 1.88 0.96 -5.69
C PRO A 616 0.75 1.89 -5.23
N GLY A 617 0.05 2.53 -6.17
CA GLY A 617 -0.86 3.65 -5.86
C GLY A 617 -2.14 3.28 -5.10
N ASP A 618 -2.65 2.06 -5.30
CA ASP A 618 -3.98 1.66 -4.81
C ASP A 618 -3.95 0.81 -3.53
N PHE A 619 -2.78 0.27 -3.14
CA PHE A 619 -2.69 -0.62 -1.97
C PHE A 619 -2.88 0.13 -0.65
N PHE A 620 -2.44 1.38 -0.58
CA PHE A 620 -2.55 2.21 0.62
C PHE A 620 -3.89 2.92 0.77
N GLY A 621 -4.86 2.63 -0.11
CA GLY A 621 -6.24 3.13 -0.07
C GLY A 621 -6.35 4.53 0.53
N VAL A 622 -6.31 5.55 -0.30
CA VAL A 622 -6.38 6.97 0.07
C VAL A 622 -5.04 7.59 0.50
N ARG A 623 -4.67 8.64 -0.19
CA ARG A 623 -3.72 9.70 0.17
C ARG A 623 -3.85 10.19 1.63
N GLN A 624 -3.65 9.33 2.60
CA GLN A 624 -3.59 9.71 3.99
C GLN A 624 -2.23 9.35 4.58
N SER A 625 -1.45 10.40 4.77
CA SER A 625 -0.25 10.51 5.59
C SER A 625 0.94 9.63 5.19
N GLY A 626 1.90 10.23 4.50
CA GLY A 626 3.28 9.75 4.43
C GLY A 626 3.50 8.68 3.37
N ASP A 627 3.22 9.00 2.11
CA ASP A 627 3.74 8.23 0.98
C ASP A 627 5.27 8.15 1.12
N PHE A 628 5.80 6.93 1.13
CA PHE A 628 7.22 6.69 0.84
C PHE A 628 7.43 7.13 -0.60
N ASP A 629 7.79 8.37 -0.78
CA ASP A 629 8.07 8.96 -2.08
C ASP A 629 9.50 8.61 -2.47
N PHE A 630 9.67 7.34 -2.90
CA PHE A 630 10.89 6.95 -3.59
C PHE A 630 10.90 7.66 -4.95
N GLY A 631 12.02 8.27 -5.29
CA GLY A 631 12.11 9.05 -6.53
C GLY A 631 12.04 8.16 -7.79
N ILE A 632 12.62 6.96 -7.73
CA ILE A 632 12.71 6.02 -8.87
C ILE A 632 12.34 4.59 -8.49
N ALA A 633 12.59 4.19 -7.25
CA ALA A 633 12.31 2.85 -6.78
C ALA A 633 10.81 2.63 -6.59
N ASP A 634 10.33 1.48 -7.03
CA ASP A 634 8.96 1.04 -6.82
C ASP A 634 8.99 -0.27 -6.03
N VAL A 635 8.41 -0.24 -4.83
CA VAL A 635 8.44 -1.38 -3.89
C VAL A 635 7.91 -2.68 -4.49
N PHE A 636 7.10 -2.57 -5.53
CA PHE A 636 6.35 -3.68 -6.11
C PHE A 636 7.01 -4.22 -7.36
N THR A 637 7.34 -3.34 -8.30
CA THR A 637 8.03 -3.74 -9.52
C THR A 637 9.49 -4.10 -9.23
N ASP A 638 10.09 -3.50 -8.19
CA ASP A 638 11.47 -3.71 -7.79
C ASP A 638 11.63 -4.59 -6.53
N ALA A 639 10.66 -5.47 -6.24
CA ALA A 639 10.66 -6.32 -5.04
C ALA A 639 11.95 -7.18 -4.90
N LYS A 640 12.54 -7.61 -6.02
CA LYS A 640 13.83 -8.31 -6.04
C LYS A 640 14.96 -7.38 -5.59
N THR A 641 15.04 -6.19 -6.16
CA THR A 641 16.04 -5.16 -5.82
C THR A 641 15.93 -4.73 -4.37
N LEU A 642 14.70 -4.59 -3.85
CA LEU A 642 14.44 -4.31 -2.44
C LEU A 642 14.99 -5.40 -1.52
N LYS A 643 14.78 -6.67 -1.88
CA LYS A 643 15.33 -7.79 -1.12
C LYS A 643 16.86 -7.76 -1.15
N GLU A 644 17.47 -7.56 -2.30
CA GLU A 644 18.92 -7.46 -2.48
C GLU A 644 19.51 -6.32 -1.62
N ALA A 645 18.88 -5.15 -1.65
CA ALA A 645 19.28 -3.99 -0.83
C ALA A 645 19.11 -4.26 0.68
N SER A 646 18.02 -4.93 1.07
CA SER A 646 17.80 -5.32 2.47
C SER A 646 18.82 -6.34 2.97
N ASP A 647 19.15 -7.34 2.14
CA ASP A 647 20.16 -8.35 2.50
C ASP A 647 21.56 -7.71 2.60
N ALA A 648 21.90 -6.79 1.68
CA ALA A 648 23.15 -6.04 1.71
C ALA A 648 23.29 -5.15 2.96
N ALA A 649 22.23 -4.42 3.32
CA ALA A 649 22.23 -3.55 4.49
C ALA A 649 22.37 -4.34 5.79
N LYS A 650 21.70 -5.50 5.92
CA LYS A 650 21.81 -6.40 7.07
C LYS A 650 23.20 -6.99 7.17
N GLU A 651 23.73 -7.53 6.09
CA GLU A 651 25.08 -8.11 6.05
C GLU A 651 26.14 -7.07 6.45
N MET A 652 25.98 -5.82 6.01
CA MET A 652 26.84 -4.73 6.41
C MET A 652 26.78 -4.49 7.93
N MET A 653 25.60 -4.42 8.51
CA MET A 653 25.42 -4.22 9.96
C MET A 653 25.92 -5.41 10.77
N ASP A 654 25.64 -6.64 10.32
CA ASP A 654 26.06 -7.90 10.99
C ASP A 654 27.57 -8.09 10.94
N SER A 655 28.27 -7.57 9.94
CA SER A 655 29.74 -7.61 9.82
C SER A 655 30.45 -6.68 10.83
N GLY A 656 29.72 -5.99 11.68
CA GLY A 656 30.28 -5.03 12.63
C GLY A 656 30.65 -3.70 12.02
N PHE A 657 30.03 -3.35 10.87
CA PHE A 657 30.20 -2.04 10.25
C PHE A 657 29.72 -0.95 11.20
N ASP A 658 30.65 -0.11 11.61
CA ASP A 658 30.34 1.07 12.41
C ASP A 658 30.13 2.28 11.49
N ILE A 659 28.89 2.73 11.38
CA ILE A 659 28.54 3.93 10.59
C ILE A 659 29.15 5.20 11.18
N GLU A 660 29.51 5.17 12.48
CA GLU A 660 30.15 6.29 13.17
C GLU A 660 31.67 6.36 12.93
N ASP A 661 32.27 5.32 12.32
CA ASP A 661 33.69 5.34 11.96
C ASP A 661 33.95 6.46 10.93
N GLY A 662 34.99 7.23 11.14
CA GLY A 662 35.39 8.33 10.26
C GLY A 662 35.65 7.91 8.80
N ALA A 663 36.00 6.63 8.54
CA ALA A 663 36.11 6.09 7.19
C ALA A 663 34.76 6.04 6.44
N ASN A 664 33.65 6.01 7.15
CA ASN A 664 32.28 5.87 6.63
C ASN A 664 31.49 7.18 6.63
N THR A 665 32.16 8.32 6.89
CA THR A 665 31.53 9.65 7.05
C THR A 665 30.57 9.98 5.92
N TYR A 666 30.93 9.68 4.68
CA TYR A 666 30.08 10.04 3.53
C TYR A 666 28.80 9.19 3.45
N LEU A 667 28.89 7.89 3.71
CA LEU A 667 27.69 7.04 3.82
C LEU A 667 26.82 7.47 4.99
N LYS A 668 27.42 7.81 6.15
CA LYS A 668 26.72 8.36 7.30
C LYS A 668 25.93 9.61 6.95
N GLU A 669 26.59 10.60 6.31
CA GLU A 669 25.93 11.84 5.86
C GLU A 669 24.72 11.55 4.96
N LYS A 670 24.81 10.55 4.06
CA LYS A 670 23.68 10.14 3.20
C LYS A 670 22.54 9.51 3.99
N VAL A 671 22.85 8.61 4.93
CA VAL A 671 21.85 7.97 5.80
C VAL A 671 21.18 9.02 6.69
N ASP A 672 21.93 9.95 7.26
CA ASP A 672 21.38 11.02 8.11
C ASP A 672 20.50 11.99 7.31
N ASP A 673 20.93 12.36 6.10
CA ASP A 673 20.12 13.22 5.20
C ASP A 673 18.84 12.50 4.77
N TYR A 674 18.94 11.19 4.47
CA TYR A 674 17.78 10.36 4.14
C TYR A 674 16.82 10.27 5.33
N THR A 675 17.34 10.02 6.53
CA THR A 675 16.57 9.96 7.78
C THR A 675 15.81 11.26 8.01
N ARG A 676 16.48 12.40 7.88
CA ARG A 676 15.87 13.73 8.07
C ARG A 676 14.76 14.01 7.05
N LYS A 677 14.98 13.70 5.76
CA LYS A 677 14.05 14.05 4.68
C LYS A 677 12.85 13.10 4.59
N CYS A 678 13.06 11.83 4.85
CA CYS A 678 12.05 10.80 4.64
C CYS A 678 11.35 10.38 5.94
N LEU A 679 12.09 10.19 7.03
CA LEU A 679 11.52 9.71 8.30
C LEU A 679 10.82 10.82 9.09
N GLU A 680 11.22 12.10 8.95
CA GLU A 680 10.46 13.22 9.49
C GLU A 680 9.09 13.39 8.82
N LYS A 681 8.98 13.05 7.52
CA LYS A 681 7.69 13.07 6.79
C LYS A 681 6.77 11.91 7.19
N ILE A 682 7.32 10.79 7.61
CA ILE A 682 6.58 9.59 7.97
C ILE A 682 6.08 9.64 9.41
N ASN A 683 6.59 10.56 10.27
CA ASN A 683 6.27 10.60 11.71
C ASN A 683 6.40 9.20 12.37
N LEU A 684 7.50 8.51 12.09
CA LEU A 684 7.86 7.25 12.75
C LEU A 684 8.18 7.47 14.22
#